data_6f42c27c99cb79e2d9300eda70eced06
#
_entry.id   6f42c27c99cb79e2d9300eda70eced06
#
_cell.length_a   1.000
_cell.length_b   1.000
_cell.length_c   1.000
_cell.angle_alpha   90.00
_cell.angle_beta   90.00
_cell.angle_gamma   90.00
#
_symmetry.space_group_name_H-M   'P 1'
#
loop_
_entity.id
_entity.type
_entity.pdbx_description
1 polymer ?
#
loop_
_entity_poly.entity_id
_entity_poly.type
_entity_poly.pdbx_seq_one_letter_code
_entity_poly.pdbx_strand_id
1 'polypeptide(L)'
;MTLDELLATTKYEELVSSTKRSFRPLSPLIDITNNPMTALTILVNLTEKGISNKNLLYKERCKEKLRDHKWWAAVLKPAQYRHSHNVKFPDIRSTGTIRTVAPDNLPAYFITSSKLPNVGWTYSKDSSDINRCLFFTSEFLWAGQPCCLARALTDSEHPLWSTIKKLGCYEKNKKLAAKLLSQIPGELIDVDLTGNYLSQVSFPDGQDNYLSFSPVASQAMQSCVYQSLEQHYRQTALIGFDRATNMGLLAASCGGRFRLIETKPYIKDKRHHYISEQPNWLTKEAILSIEQFLRSEQWLVTHNKKPRNMAIVKSSIRSMVNRWLSSRTNTEALSPAELAEQLNNDIASKRIIKRYAYQPKLTRLFIQLIESPREDNAYKEDRKPTTNSQYLLIPELRISGGSAISSSVSVGLFSMMSLYGFIHAFERNMQLALTSFTIDSFAICIHDYHLEKRGLTKEPIKKAKVRKDEQEKIAPPAIYDDYQFDSCISLIIKTSESKTIPAEKMVALLPKRFARGTIRLSIDGIQEIGAFPKPLPAIQAIKNPLGSWLSFEPDLSLISTDSIVDIATNHNNLWLTVMGYQYLEPSTTKPSSLRDYPHALVENILGFVKPRTVTKSTNLDDLFWRYQIQPFGVCLLPRSIK
;
A
#
# COMPACT_ATOMS: atom_id res chain seq x y z
N MET A 1 -8.32 24.70 -16.70
CA MET A 1 -7.92 26.09 -17.04
C MET A 1 -7.47 26.11 -18.49
N THR A 2 -8.00 27.03 -19.29
CA THR A 2 -7.55 27.22 -20.68
C THR A 2 -6.30 28.12 -20.71
N LEU A 3 -5.56 28.06 -21.83
CA LEU A 3 -4.41 28.96 -22.00
C LEU A 3 -4.84 30.42 -22.03
N ASP A 4 -6.00 30.72 -22.61
CA ASP A 4 -6.55 32.07 -22.68
C ASP A 4 -6.92 32.62 -21.31
N GLU A 5 -7.51 31.81 -20.44
CA GLU A 5 -7.77 32.16 -19.04
C GLU A 5 -6.47 32.43 -18.28
N LEU A 6 -5.43 31.60 -18.47
CA LEU A 6 -4.12 31.83 -17.86
C LEU A 6 -3.52 33.17 -18.28
N LEU A 7 -3.56 33.48 -19.58
CA LEU A 7 -2.99 34.71 -20.10
C LEU A 7 -3.78 35.95 -19.68
N ALA A 8 -5.11 35.84 -19.54
CA ALA A 8 -5.99 36.92 -19.10
C ALA A 8 -5.86 37.22 -17.58
N THR A 9 -5.65 36.20 -16.75
CA THR A 9 -5.61 36.35 -15.30
C THR A 9 -4.22 36.71 -14.76
N THR A 10 -3.16 36.52 -15.55
CA THR A 10 -1.79 36.71 -15.10
C THR A 10 -1.31 38.15 -15.37
N LYS A 11 -0.79 38.82 -14.33
CA LYS A 11 -0.14 40.13 -14.51
C LYS A 11 1.09 40.02 -15.40
N TYR A 12 1.35 41.06 -16.19
CA TYR A 12 2.45 41.06 -17.16
C TYR A 12 3.82 40.70 -16.56
N GLU A 13 4.09 41.15 -15.33
CA GLU A 13 5.32 40.87 -14.61
C GLU A 13 5.47 39.39 -14.21
N GLU A 14 4.35 38.70 -14.02
CA GLU A 14 4.30 37.27 -13.65
C GLU A 14 4.14 36.35 -14.86
N LEU A 15 3.87 36.91 -16.05
CA LEU A 15 3.52 36.16 -17.26
C LEU A 15 4.59 35.13 -17.63
N VAL A 16 5.86 35.51 -17.54
CA VAL A 16 6.99 34.62 -17.85
C VAL A 16 7.08 33.48 -16.86
N SER A 17 6.88 33.76 -15.57
CA SER A 17 6.93 32.72 -14.53
C SER A 17 5.73 31.79 -14.60
N SER A 18 4.52 32.31 -14.84
CA SER A 18 3.29 31.51 -14.94
C SER A 18 3.28 30.65 -16.19
N THR A 19 3.59 31.18 -17.35
CA THR A 19 3.66 30.38 -18.59
C THR A 19 4.78 29.33 -18.53
N LYS A 20 5.91 29.66 -17.94
CA LYS A 20 7.00 28.73 -17.70
C LYS A 20 6.59 27.60 -16.74
N ARG A 21 5.80 27.91 -15.72
CA ARG A 21 5.26 26.94 -14.78
C ARG A 21 4.22 26.03 -15.42
N SER A 22 3.36 26.54 -16.28
CA SER A 22 2.24 25.83 -16.87
C SER A 22 2.61 24.68 -17.81
N PHE A 23 3.83 24.73 -18.41
CA PHE A 23 4.31 23.68 -19.31
C PHE A 23 5.48 22.87 -18.71
N ARG A 24 5.63 22.89 -17.39
CA ARG A 24 6.62 22.06 -16.71
C ARG A 24 6.09 20.68 -16.37
N PRO A 25 6.95 19.71 -16.20
CA PRO A 25 6.52 18.40 -15.72
C PRO A 25 5.70 18.51 -14.44
N LEU A 26 4.65 17.69 -14.35
CA LEU A 26 3.74 17.60 -13.20
C LEU A 26 2.98 18.90 -12.86
N SER A 27 2.89 19.84 -13.79
CA SER A 27 1.97 20.99 -13.66
C SER A 27 0.56 20.59 -14.03
N PRO A 28 -0.47 21.31 -13.55
CA PRO A 28 -1.84 21.12 -14.04
C PRO A 28 -1.89 21.28 -15.56
N LEU A 29 -2.61 20.37 -16.23
CA LEU A 29 -2.70 20.40 -17.69
C LEU A 29 -3.46 21.65 -18.16
N ILE A 30 -2.87 22.38 -19.08
CA ILE A 30 -3.47 23.55 -19.72
C ILE A 30 -4.15 23.11 -21.01
N ASP A 31 -5.40 23.50 -21.20
CA ASP A 31 -6.09 23.29 -22.46
C ASP A 31 -5.62 24.31 -23.52
N ILE A 32 -5.03 23.79 -24.59
CA ILE A 32 -4.49 24.58 -25.69
C ILE A 32 -5.36 24.55 -26.96
N THR A 33 -6.49 23.86 -26.91
CA THR A 33 -7.33 23.58 -28.10
C THR A 33 -7.73 24.86 -28.85
N ASN A 34 -8.10 25.91 -28.12
CA ASN A 34 -8.54 27.16 -28.71
C ASN A 34 -7.39 28.09 -29.13
N ASN A 35 -6.20 27.92 -28.55
CA ASN A 35 -5.06 28.81 -28.84
C ASN A 35 -3.72 28.05 -29.05
N PRO A 36 -3.68 27.11 -30.01
CA PRO A 36 -2.48 26.27 -30.20
C PRO A 36 -1.27 27.06 -30.73
N MET A 37 -1.48 28.16 -31.45
CA MET A 37 -0.36 28.98 -31.93
C MET A 37 0.42 29.61 -30.79
N THR A 38 -0.27 30.15 -29.82
CA THR A 38 0.38 30.77 -28.64
C THR A 38 1.05 29.70 -27.79
N ALA A 39 0.39 28.56 -27.55
CA ALA A 39 0.97 27.43 -26.83
C ALA A 39 2.28 26.95 -27.46
N LEU A 40 2.28 26.72 -28.77
CA LEU A 40 3.47 26.29 -29.50
C LEU A 40 4.58 27.36 -29.46
N THR A 41 4.22 28.65 -29.55
CA THR A 41 5.19 29.75 -29.41
C THR A 41 5.87 29.71 -28.05
N ILE A 42 5.11 29.50 -26.96
CA ILE A 42 5.64 29.36 -25.61
C ILE A 42 6.56 28.13 -25.52
N LEU A 43 6.12 26.97 -25.99
CA LEU A 43 6.90 25.73 -25.95
C LEU A 43 8.23 25.84 -26.71
N VAL A 44 8.23 26.45 -27.88
CA VAL A 44 9.47 26.69 -28.63
C VAL A 44 10.40 27.63 -27.88
N ASN A 45 9.87 28.71 -27.32
CA ASN A 45 10.67 29.69 -26.59
C ASN A 45 11.21 29.17 -25.25
N LEU A 46 10.49 28.23 -24.59
CA LEU A 46 10.94 27.55 -23.37
C LEU A 46 12.23 26.73 -23.54
N THR A 47 12.57 26.33 -24.76
CA THR A 47 13.77 25.54 -25.04
C THR A 47 15.08 26.31 -24.85
N GLU A 48 15.02 27.63 -24.64
CA GLU A 48 16.19 28.48 -24.53
C GLU A 48 16.83 28.47 -23.13
N LYS A 49 18.16 28.49 -23.06
CA LYS A 49 18.88 28.68 -21.80
C LYS A 49 18.72 30.13 -21.30
N GLY A 50 18.62 30.32 -19.99
CA GLY A 50 18.58 31.67 -19.39
C GLY A 50 17.29 32.46 -19.66
N ILE A 51 16.19 31.78 -19.83
CA ILE A 51 14.91 32.36 -20.23
C ILE A 51 14.17 33.12 -19.11
N SER A 52 14.76 33.25 -17.92
CA SER A 52 14.10 33.83 -16.75
C SER A 52 13.45 35.18 -16.98
N ASN A 53 14.02 36.00 -17.89
CA ASN A 53 13.60 37.38 -18.13
C ASN A 53 13.16 37.61 -19.59
N LYS A 54 12.92 36.56 -20.40
CA LYS A 54 12.60 36.73 -21.81
C LYS A 54 11.11 36.50 -22.07
N ASN A 55 10.51 37.31 -22.94
CA ASN A 55 9.13 37.15 -23.37
C ASN A 55 8.95 35.84 -24.12
N LEU A 56 8.13 34.92 -23.56
CA LEU A 56 7.82 33.62 -24.15
C LEU A 56 6.84 33.70 -25.32
N LEU A 57 6.11 34.80 -25.47
CA LEU A 57 5.16 35.05 -26.53
C LEU A 57 5.78 35.65 -27.82
N TYR A 58 7.13 35.82 -27.85
CA TYR A 58 7.82 36.46 -28.95
C TYR A 58 7.85 35.57 -30.21
N LYS A 59 7.00 35.91 -31.19
CA LYS A 59 6.73 35.11 -32.39
C LYS A 59 7.92 35.03 -33.35
N GLU A 60 8.68 36.11 -33.55
CA GLU A 60 9.82 36.08 -34.46
C GLU A 60 10.91 35.10 -34.02
N ARG A 61 11.22 35.08 -32.74
CA ARG A 61 12.18 34.09 -32.18
C ARG A 61 11.65 32.65 -32.38
N CYS A 62 10.36 32.43 -32.16
CA CYS A 62 9.75 31.12 -32.42
C CYS A 62 9.94 30.70 -33.87
N LYS A 63 9.69 31.63 -34.82
CA LYS A 63 9.83 31.41 -36.25
C LYS A 63 11.27 31.10 -36.65
N GLU A 64 12.25 31.85 -36.12
CA GLU A 64 13.68 31.59 -36.35
C GLU A 64 14.08 30.19 -35.93
N LYS A 65 13.68 29.75 -34.72
CA LYS A 65 13.96 28.43 -34.22
C LYS A 65 13.30 27.32 -35.04
N LEU A 66 12.04 27.48 -35.39
CA LEU A 66 11.34 26.50 -36.22
C LEU A 66 11.94 26.34 -37.63
N ARG A 67 12.69 27.33 -38.12
CA ARG A 67 13.43 27.28 -39.38
C ARG A 67 14.84 26.67 -39.21
N ASP A 68 15.38 26.67 -38.00
CA ASP A 68 16.74 26.17 -37.73
C ASP A 68 16.76 24.64 -37.63
N HIS A 69 17.46 24.02 -38.57
CA HIS A 69 17.66 22.57 -38.58
C HIS A 69 18.45 22.06 -37.33
N LYS A 70 19.42 22.85 -36.86
CA LYS A 70 20.21 22.47 -35.65
C LYS A 70 19.35 22.48 -34.41
N TRP A 71 18.42 23.41 -34.30
CA TRP A 71 17.46 23.44 -33.20
C TRP A 71 16.57 22.20 -33.22
N TRP A 72 16.03 21.80 -34.41
CA TRP A 72 15.22 20.59 -34.52
C TRP A 72 16.00 19.34 -34.11
N ALA A 73 17.24 19.18 -34.55
CA ALA A 73 18.10 18.07 -34.12
C ALA A 73 18.33 18.07 -32.61
N ALA A 74 18.51 19.25 -32.01
CA ALA A 74 18.75 19.39 -30.57
C ALA A 74 17.52 19.09 -29.70
N VAL A 75 16.30 19.41 -30.15
CA VAL A 75 15.06 19.08 -29.40
C VAL A 75 14.57 17.65 -29.65
N LEU A 76 14.90 17.06 -30.80
CA LEU A 76 14.57 15.66 -31.13
C LEU A 76 15.46 14.66 -30.39
N LYS A 77 16.73 14.99 -30.15
CA LYS A 77 17.66 14.10 -29.47
C LYS A 77 17.13 13.60 -28.10
N PRO A 78 16.62 14.46 -27.19
CA PRO A 78 16.02 13.98 -25.97
C PRO A 78 14.76 13.16 -26.17
N ALA A 79 14.00 13.37 -27.25
CA ALA A 79 12.80 12.60 -27.53
C ALA A 79 13.07 11.09 -27.73
N GLN A 80 14.28 10.72 -28.08
CA GLN A 80 14.72 9.32 -28.18
C GLN A 80 14.74 8.61 -26.83
N TYR A 81 14.83 9.37 -25.74
CA TYR A 81 14.83 8.83 -24.36
C TYR A 81 13.43 8.86 -23.72
N ARG A 82 12.41 9.01 -24.53
CA ARG A 82 11.02 8.99 -24.05
C ARG A 82 10.70 7.64 -23.43
N HIS A 83 10.18 7.65 -22.20
CA HIS A 83 9.87 6.44 -21.44
C HIS A 83 8.60 6.61 -20.58
N SER A 84 7.96 5.50 -20.25
CA SER A 84 6.76 5.47 -19.41
C SER A 84 7.10 5.40 -17.92
N HIS A 85 8.27 4.87 -17.56
CA HIS A 85 8.68 4.66 -16.19
C HIS A 85 10.09 5.19 -15.93
N ASN A 86 10.33 5.67 -14.73
CA ASN A 86 11.66 5.98 -14.22
C ASN A 86 12.28 4.72 -13.65
N VAL A 87 13.46 4.37 -14.13
CA VAL A 87 14.18 3.16 -13.72
C VAL A 87 14.52 3.17 -12.24
N LYS A 88 14.66 4.33 -11.64
CA LYS A 88 15.14 4.46 -10.27
C LYS A 88 14.40 5.54 -9.51
N PHE A 89 13.70 5.15 -8.47
CA PHE A 89 13.14 6.08 -7.50
C PHE A 89 14.05 6.17 -6.26
N PRO A 90 14.32 7.36 -5.75
CA PRO A 90 13.93 8.68 -6.28
C PRO A 90 14.79 9.22 -7.43
N ASP A 91 15.53 8.40 -8.17
CA ASP A 91 16.38 8.82 -9.27
C ASP A 91 15.64 8.85 -10.61
N ILE A 92 15.42 10.04 -11.14
CA ILE A 92 14.82 10.23 -12.47
C ILE A 92 15.86 10.19 -13.61
N ARG A 93 17.15 10.16 -13.29
CA ARG A 93 18.25 10.11 -14.26
C ARG A 93 18.49 8.67 -14.70
N SER A 94 17.52 8.10 -15.39
CA SER A 94 17.70 6.76 -15.95
C SER A 94 18.59 6.78 -17.20
N THR A 95 19.34 5.72 -17.38
CA THR A 95 20.14 5.49 -18.60
C THR A 95 19.42 4.68 -19.65
N GLY A 96 18.20 4.24 -19.37
CA GLY A 96 17.41 3.44 -20.27
C GLY A 96 15.99 3.97 -20.42
N THR A 97 15.28 3.49 -21.42
CA THR A 97 13.87 3.80 -21.67
C THR A 97 13.04 2.57 -21.41
N ILE A 98 12.02 2.71 -20.57
CA ILE A 98 11.05 1.64 -20.35
C ILE A 98 9.73 2.10 -20.94
N ARG A 99 9.25 1.36 -21.93
CA ARG A 99 7.91 1.48 -22.46
C ARG A 99 7.28 0.11 -22.42
N THR A 100 6.21 -0.01 -21.72
CA THR A 100 5.54 -1.29 -21.57
C THR A 100 4.08 -1.17 -21.94
N VAL A 101 3.57 -2.22 -22.51
CA VAL A 101 2.14 -2.47 -22.55
C VAL A 101 1.84 -3.26 -21.28
N ALA A 102 1.10 -2.66 -20.37
CA ALA A 102 0.70 -3.33 -19.15
C ALA A 102 -0.21 -4.51 -19.49
N PRO A 103 -0.06 -5.67 -18.84
CA PRO A 103 -0.96 -6.79 -19.03
C PRO A 103 -2.37 -6.41 -18.60
N ASP A 104 -3.36 -6.74 -19.44
CA ASP A 104 -4.78 -6.35 -19.26
C ASP A 104 -5.49 -7.04 -18.08
N ASN A 105 -4.82 -7.96 -17.39
CA ASN A 105 -5.44 -8.85 -16.41
C ASN A 105 -5.32 -8.39 -14.95
N LEU A 106 -5.04 -7.12 -14.70
CA LEU A 106 -4.96 -6.61 -13.34
C LEU A 106 -6.37 -6.48 -12.74
N PRO A 107 -6.66 -7.10 -11.57
CA PRO A 107 -7.94 -6.95 -10.89
C PRO A 107 -8.33 -5.48 -10.68
N ALA A 108 -9.65 -5.20 -10.71
CA ALA A 108 -10.17 -3.84 -10.66
C ALA A 108 -9.79 -3.07 -9.38
N TYR A 109 -9.68 -3.78 -8.27
CA TYR A 109 -9.32 -3.21 -6.96
C TYR A 109 -7.84 -2.85 -6.79
N PHE A 110 -6.97 -3.22 -7.73
CA PHE A 110 -5.58 -2.82 -7.75
C PHE A 110 -5.36 -1.60 -8.64
N ILE A 111 -4.41 -0.78 -8.26
CA ILE A 111 -4.12 0.49 -8.90
C ILE A 111 -2.68 0.47 -9.41
N THR A 112 -2.53 0.65 -10.74
CA THR A 112 -1.25 0.85 -11.41
C THR A 112 -1.44 1.83 -12.57
N SER A 113 -0.34 2.21 -13.22
CA SER A 113 -0.38 3.10 -14.38
C SER A 113 -1.07 2.48 -15.62
N SER A 114 -1.32 1.18 -15.62
CA SER A 114 -2.04 0.52 -16.72
C SER A 114 -3.45 1.08 -16.94
N LYS A 115 -4.03 1.66 -15.89
CA LYS A 115 -5.36 2.29 -15.93
C LYS A 115 -5.33 3.78 -16.27
N LEU A 116 -4.13 4.37 -16.49
CA LEU A 116 -3.95 5.78 -16.77
C LEU A 116 -3.67 6.05 -18.24
N PRO A 117 -4.01 7.24 -18.77
CA PRO A 117 -3.53 7.66 -20.08
C PRO A 117 -2.01 7.59 -20.12
N ASN A 118 -1.46 6.82 -21.06
CA ASN A 118 -0.02 6.67 -21.20
C ASN A 118 0.54 7.86 -21.99
N VAL A 119 0.71 8.99 -21.34
CA VAL A 119 1.44 10.14 -21.89
C VAL A 119 2.91 9.93 -21.56
N GLY A 120 3.71 9.60 -22.57
CA GLY A 120 5.14 9.38 -22.36
C GLY A 120 5.84 10.69 -22.04
N TRP A 121 6.81 10.60 -21.14
CA TRP A 121 7.68 11.71 -20.76
C TRP A 121 9.10 11.47 -21.25
N THR A 122 9.83 12.54 -21.58
CA THR A 122 11.21 12.45 -22.04
C THR A 122 12.14 13.00 -20.99
N TYR A 123 13.20 12.26 -20.73
CA TYR A 123 14.24 12.65 -19.81
C TYR A 123 15.63 12.53 -20.46
N SER A 124 16.49 13.54 -20.25
CA SER A 124 17.88 13.50 -20.65
C SER A 124 18.81 13.48 -19.45
N LYS A 125 19.94 12.76 -19.55
CA LYS A 125 20.99 12.73 -18.53
C LYS A 125 21.63 14.10 -18.25
N ASP A 126 21.59 15.01 -19.22
CA ASP A 126 22.14 16.35 -19.08
C ASP A 126 21.05 17.34 -18.67
N SER A 127 21.19 17.92 -17.47
CA SER A 127 20.29 18.96 -16.98
C SER A 127 20.19 20.17 -17.90
N SER A 128 21.17 20.39 -18.79
CA SER A 128 21.11 21.43 -19.82
C SER A 128 20.08 21.13 -20.91
N ASP A 129 19.72 19.88 -21.10
CA ASP A 129 18.77 19.44 -22.11
C ASP A 129 17.31 19.44 -21.63
N ILE A 130 17.05 19.64 -20.35
CA ILE A 130 15.69 19.65 -19.79
C ILE A 130 14.81 20.68 -20.52
N ASN A 131 15.30 21.87 -20.75
CA ASN A 131 14.54 22.90 -21.46
C ASN A 131 14.22 22.47 -22.92
N ARG A 132 15.14 21.77 -23.58
CA ARG A 132 14.95 21.27 -24.93
C ARG A 132 13.92 20.12 -24.98
N CYS A 133 13.93 19.27 -23.96
CA CYS A 133 12.94 18.20 -23.82
C CYS A 133 11.52 18.74 -23.76
N LEU A 134 11.29 19.89 -23.12
CA LEU A 134 9.96 20.45 -22.89
C LEU A 134 9.18 20.67 -24.17
N PHE A 135 9.82 20.95 -25.30
CA PHE A 135 9.11 21.12 -26.57
C PHE A 135 8.28 19.88 -26.94
N PHE A 136 8.86 18.69 -26.82
CA PHE A 136 8.17 17.44 -27.19
C PHE A 136 7.42 16.79 -26.04
N THR A 137 7.78 17.08 -24.80
CA THR A 137 7.37 16.31 -23.62
C THR A 137 6.44 17.04 -22.67
N SER A 138 6.27 18.36 -22.85
CA SER A 138 5.27 19.10 -22.10
C SER A 138 3.88 18.55 -22.37
N GLU A 139 3.18 18.24 -21.28
CA GLU A 139 1.82 17.72 -21.31
C GLU A 139 0.82 18.87 -21.30
N PHE A 140 -0.24 18.73 -22.08
CA PHE A 140 -1.34 19.68 -22.19
C PHE A 140 -2.63 18.95 -22.57
N LEU A 141 -3.78 19.61 -22.48
CA LEU A 141 -5.03 19.10 -23.01
C LEU A 141 -5.19 19.55 -24.47
N TRP A 142 -5.55 18.60 -25.32
CA TRP A 142 -5.94 18.81 -26.72
C TRP A 142 -7.26 18.10 -26.98
N ALA A 143 -8.29 18.85 -27.34
CA ALA A 143 -9.66 18.36 -27.49
C ALA A 143 -10.15 17.57 -26.25
N GLY A 144 -9.85 18.08 -25.06
CA GLY A 144 -10.21 17.47 -23.79
C GLY A 144 -9.38 16.26 -23.38
N GLN A 145 -8.39 15.83 -24.17
CA GLN A 145 -7.55 14.68 -23.89
C GLN A 145 -6.10 15.08 -23.56
N PRO A 146 -5.46 14.43 -22.57
CA PRO A 146 -4.05 14.63 -22.29
C PRO A 146 -3.18 14.27 -23.50
N CYS A 147 -2.30 15.18 -23.87
CA CYS A 147 -1.45 15.05 -25.05
C CYS A 147 -0.07 15.69 -24.82
N CYS A 148 0.91 15.31 -25.63
CA CYS A 148 2.19 16.00 -25.78
C CYS A 148 2.62 15.98 -27.24
N LEU A 149 3.50 16.91 -27.66
CA LEU A 149 3.93 16.98 -29.06
C LEU A 149 4.62 15.70 -29.54
N ALA A 150 5.38 15.03 -28.67
CA ALA A 150 6.03 13.77 -29.04
C ALA A 150 5.02 12.68 -29.45
N ARG A 151 3.80 12.70 -28.91
CA ARG A 151 2.70 11.79 -29.29
C ARG A 151 1.92 12.32 -30.48
N ALA A 152 1.50 13.57 -30.42
CA ALA A 152 0.69 14.17 -31.47
C ALA A 152 1.40 14.18 -32.83
N LEU A 153 2.68 14.51 -32.87
CA LEU A 153 3.45 14.69 -34.09
C LEU A 153 3.98 13.37 -34.72
N THR A 154 3.67 12.21 -34.12
CA THR A 154 3.86 10.92 -34.80
C THR A 154 2.87 10.74 -35.96
N ASP A 155 1.69 11.31 -35.82
CA ASP A 155 0.71 11.39 -36.92
C ASP A 155 1.06 12.56 -37.82
N SER A 156 1.36 12.28 -39.10
CA SER A 156 1.72 13.29 -40.10
C SER A 156 0.57 14.26 -40.41
N GLU A 157 -0.68 13.86 -40.20
CA GLU A 157 -1.88 14.63 -40.48
C GLU A 157 -2.44 15.37 -39.24
N HIS A 158 -1.81 15.20 -38.08
CA HIS A 158 -2.28 15.85 -36.88
C HIS A 158 -2.38 17.38 -37.03
N PRO A 159 -3.48 18.03 -36.58
CA PRO A 159 -3.71 19.48 -36.78
C PRO A 159 -2.58 20.38 -36.24
N LEU A 160 -1.87 19.96 -35.21
CA LEU A 160 -0.74 20.71 -34.67
C LEU A 160 0.41 20.88 -35.69
N TRP A 161 0.58 19.99 -36.66
CA TRP A 161 1.55 20.18 -37.74
C TRP A 161 1.20 21.38 -38.61
N SER A 162 -0.10 21.59 -38.92
CA SER A 162 -0.53 22.76 -39.67
C SER A 162 -0.25 24.05 -38.90
N THR A 163 -0.42 24.02 -37.56
CA THR A 163 -0.12 25.16 -36.69
C THR A 163 1.39 25.44 -36.65
N ILE A 164 2.23 24.43 -36.55
CA ILE A 164 3.71 24.55 -36.58
C ILE A 164 4.15 25.14 -37.96
N LYS A 165 3.53 24.71 -39.04
CA LYS A 165 3.78 25.26 -40.39
C LYS A 165 3.41 26.74 -40.49
N LYS A 166 2.24 27.13 -39.96
CA LYS A 166 1.81 28.54 -39.88
C LYS A 166 2.76 29.41 -39.06
N LEU A 167 3.40 28.84 -38.04
CA LEU A 167 4.44 29.51 -37.25
C LEU A 167 5.79 29.65 -37.98
N GLY A 168 5.93 29.09 -39.19
CA GLY A 168 7.08 29.26 -40.05
C GLY A 168 8.04 28.08 -40.18
N CYS A 169 7.66 26.90 -39.74
CA CYS A 169 8.45 25.67 -39.94
C CYS A 169 8.54 25.30 -41.45
N TYR A 170 9.73 24.95 -41.88
CA TYR A 170 9.96 24.43 -43.24
C TYR A 170 9.55 22.98 -43.39
N GLU A 171 9.04 22.60 -44.54
CA GLU A 171 8.61 21.22 -44.82
C GLU A 171 9.71 20.18 -44.64
N LYS A 172 10.97 20.51 -44.94
CA LYS A 172 12.13 19.64 -44.69
C LYS A 172 12.30 19.31 -43.21
N ASN A 173 12.03 20.27 -42.31
CA ASN A 173 12.15 20.06 -40.86
C ASN A 173 10.98 19.22 -40.34
N LYS A 174 9.76 19.39 -40.89
CA LYS A 174 8.60 18.52 -40.65
C LYS A 174 8.94 17.07 -40.98
N LYS A 175 9.45 16.83 -42.20
CA LYS A 175 9.84 15.47 -42.66
C LYS A 175 10.91 14.86 -41.80
N LEU A 176 11.94 15.64 -41.38
CA LEU A 176 12.97 15.17 -40.44
C LEU A 176 12.37 14.77 -39.09
N ALA A 177 11.53 15.63 -38.50
CA ALA A 177 10.91 15.36 -37.23
C ALA A 177 9.98 14.14 -37.27
N ALA A 178 9.12 14.04 -38.29
CA ALA A 178 8.23 12.91 -38.49
C ALA A 178 9.01 11.58 -38.63
N LYS A 179 10.09 11.58 -39.43
CA LYS A 179 10.97 10.41 -39.56
C LYS A 179 11.60 9.98 -38.24
N LEU A 180 12.13 10.95 -37.48
CA LEU A 180 12.81 10.61 -36.20
C LEU A 180 11.80 10.17 -35.13
N LEU A 181 10.61 10.79 -35.08
CA LEU A 181 9.55 10.40 -34.15
C LEU A 181 8.97 9.02 -34.45
N SER A 182 8.86 8.63 -35.73
CA SER A 182 8.40 7.31 -36.12
C SER A 182 9.41 6.19 -35.79
N GLN A 183 10.67 6.53 -35.64
CA GLN A 183 11.74 5.60 -35.27
C GLN A 183 11.86 5.40 -33.75
N ILE A 184 11.14 6.18 -32.93
CA ILE A 184 11.13 5.99 -31.49
C ILE A 184 10.39 4.69 -31.18
N PRO A 185 11.04 3.67 -30.58
CA PRO A 185 10.41 2.39 -30.32
C PRO A 185 9.13 2.56 -29.49
N GLY A 186 8.03 1.96 -29.90
CA GLY A 186 6.79 1.89 -29.12
C GLY A 186 6.97 1.04 -27.88
N GLU A 187 7.75 -0.04 -27.99
CA GLU A 187 8.01 -1.04 -26.95
C GLU A 187 9.48 -1.08 -26.58
N LEU A 188 9.71 -1.30 -25.29
CA LEU A 188 10.74 -1.75 -24.56
C LEU A 188 12.15 -1.42 -24.76
N ILE A 189 12.86 -1.67 -23.96
CA ILE A 189 13.66 -1.54 -22.79
C ILE A 189 15.07 -1.99 -23.09
N ASP A 190 15.97 -1.11 -22.91
CA ASP A 190 17.35 -1.48 -22.67
C ASP A 190 17.83 -0.75 -21.39
N VAL A 191 17.71 -1.45 -20.26
CA VAL A 191 18.16 -0.94 -18.97
C VAL A 191 19.36 -1.77 -18.52
N ASP A 192 20.52 -1.17 -18.59
CA ASP A 192 21.73 -1.75 -18.03
C ASP A 192 21.69 -1.72 -16.49
N LEU A 193 21.59 -2.90 -15.87
CA LEU A 193 21.63 -3.05 -14.42
C LEU A 193 23.01 -2.75 -13.83
N THR A 194 24.07 -2.92 -14.60
CA THR A 194 25.47 -2.75 -14.10
C THR A 194 25.81 -1.29 -13.87
N GLY A 195 25.29 -0.39 -14.70
CA GLY A 195 25.52 1.05 -14.62
C GLY A 195 24.55 1.81 -13.70
N ASN A 196 23.47 1.16 -13.28
CA ASN A 196 22.42 1.76 -12.48
C ASN A 196 22.35 1.11 -11.11
N TYR A 197 22.45 1.90 -10.04
CA TYR A 197 22.26 1.42 -8.67
C TYR A 197 20.76 1.19 -8.39
N LEU A 198 20.17 0.25 -9.11
CA LEU A 198 18.76 -0.13 -8.91
C LEU A 198 18.60 -0.85 -7.58
N SER A 199 17.58 -0.48 -6.84
CA SER A 199 17.18 -1.26 -5.69
C SER A 199 16.55 -2.56 -6.18
N GLN A 200 17.16 -3.68 -5.87
CA GLN A 200 16.62 -5.00 -6.20
C GLN A 200 16.08 -5.67 -4.93
N VAL A 201 14.97 -6.35 -5.07
CA VAL A 201 14.35 -7.18 -4.04
C VAL A 201 14.08 -8.57 -4.62
N SER A 202 14.20 -9.62 -3.81
CA SER A 202 13.93 -10.98 -4.27
C SER A 202 12.72 -11.57 -3.55
N PHE A 203 11.87 -12.25 -4.32
CA PHE A 203 10.69 -12.93 -3.85
C PHE A 203 10.61 -14.36 -4.40
N PRO A 204 9.94 -15.30 -3.70
CA PRO A 204 9.76 -16.66 -4.20
C PRO A 204 8.99 -16.67 -5.53
N ASP A 205 9.38 -17.60 -6.43
CA ASP A 205 8.70 -17.84 -7.70
C ASP A 205 7.62 -18.93 -7.62
N GLY A 206 7.46 -19.53 -6.44
CA GLY A 206 6.53 -20.63 -6.21
C GLY A 206 7.01 -22.00 -6.69
N GLN A 207 8.23 -22.09 -7.21
CA GLN A 207 8.87 -23.31 -7.69
C GLN A 207 10.22 -23.58 -7.00
N ASP A 208 10.28 -23.29 -5.70
CA ASP A 208 11.47 -23.40 -4.84
C ASP A 208 12.66 -22.53 -5.28
N ASN A 209 12.41 -21.51 -6.12
CA ASN A 209 13.41 -20.57 -6.60
C ASN A 209 12.95 -19.12 -6.32
N TYR A 210 13.73 -18.13 -6.79
CA TYR A 210 13.48 -16.72 -6.55
C TYR A 210 13.53 -15.92 -7.86
N LEU A 211 12.76 -14.84 -7.89
CA LEU A 211 12.83 -13.78 -8.88
C LEU A 211 13.42 -12.51 -8.24
N SER A 212 14.24 -11.81 -8.99
CA SER A 212 14.75 -10.48 -8.63
C SER A 212 13.89 -9.40 -9.28
N PHE A 213 13.41 -8.46 -8.50
CA PHE A 213 12.58 -7.35 -8.98
C PHE A 213 13.26 -6.01 -8.75
N SER A 214 13.20 -5.13 -9.74
CA SER A 214 13.53 -3.71 -9.59
C SER A 214 12.26 -2.87 -9.74
N PRO A 215 11.69 -2.37 -8.63
CA PRO A 215 10.55 -1.47 -8.70
C PRO A 215 10.91 -0.15 -9.36
N VAL A 216 10.11 0.26 -10.34
CA VAL A 216 10.26 1.51 -11.07
C VAL A 216 9.00 2.37 -10.94
N ALA A 217 9.14 3.68 -11.12
CA ALA A 217 8.07 4.62 -10.93
C ALA A 217 7.45 5.03 -12.27
N SER A 218 6.12 4.96 -12.37
CA SER A 218 5.38 5.43 -13.53
C SER A 218 5.34 6.96 -13.59
N GLN A 219 5.63 7.52 -14.75
CA GLN A 219 5.47 8.95 -15.03
C GLN A 219 4.00 9.37 -15.02
N ALA A 220 3.13 8.58 -15.65
CA ALA A 220 1.71 8.85 -15.68
C ALA A 220 1.10 8.88 -14.28
N MET A 221 1.46 7.90 -13.43
CA MET A 221 1.01 7.85 -12.04
C MET A 221 1.51 9.07 -11.24
N GLN A 222 2.78 9.43 -11.37
CA GLN A 222 3.34 10.60 -10.69
C GLN A 222 2.67 11.90 -11.11
N SER A 223 2.40 12.07 -12.41
CA SER A 223 1.73 13.24 -12.97
C SER A 223 0.28 13.36 -12.47
N CYS A 224 -0.49 12.28 -12.56
CA CYS A 224 -1.87 12.22 -12.10
C CYS A 224 -1.98 12.58 -10.62
N VAL A 225 -1.23 11.90 -9.77
CA VAL A 225 -1.25 12.13 -8.32
C VAL A 225 -0.79 13.54 -7.96
N TYR A 226 0.27 14.04 -8.58
CA TYR A 226 0.78 15.38 -8.31
C TYR A 226 -0.25 16.47 -8.63
N GLN A 227 -0.93 16.35 -9.76
CA GLN A 227 -1.96 17.30 -10.20
C GLN A 227 -3.19 17.25 -9.29
N SER A 228 -3.70 16.05 -9.01
CA SER A 228 -4.86 15.87 -8.14
C SER A 228 -4.62 16.38 -6.70
N LEU A 229 -3.40 16.26 -6.18
CA LEU A 229 -3.04 16.76 -4.85
C LEU A 229 -2.93 18.29 -4.76
N GLU A 230 -2.95 19.03 -5.86
CA GLU A 230 -2.84 20.48 -5.81
C GLU A 230 -3.97 21.15 -5.00
N GLN A 231 -5.15 20.54 -5.01
CA GLN A 231 -6.34 21.01 -4.30
C GLN A 231 -6.51 20.38 -2.89
N HIS A 232 -5.66 19.43 -2.52
CA HIS A 232 -5.82 18.61 -1.31
C HIS A 232 -4.64 18.75 -0.34
N TYR A 233 -4.55 19.89 0.37
CA TYR A 233 -3.43 20.17 1.28
C TYR A 233 -3.29 19.19 2.44
N ARG A 234 -4.39 18.67 3.00
CA ARG A 234 -4.38 17.80 4.19
C ARG A 234 -3.82 16.41 3.92
N GLN A 235 -3.94 15.94 2.68
CA GLN A 235 -3.51 14.62 2.24
C GLN A 235 -2.21 14.69 1.43
N THR A 236 -1.58 15.84 1.42
CA THR A 236 -0.35 16.08 0.66
C THR A 236 0.85 16.09 1.58
N ALA A 237 1.74 15.13 1.43
CA ALA A 237 3.09 15.20 1.95
C ALA A 237 3.99 15.95 0.95
N LEU A 238 4.59 17.04 1.39
CA LEU A 238 5.56 17.80 0.59
C LEU A 238 6.97 17.36 0.97
N ILE A 239 7.66 16.73 0.02
CA ILE A 239 9.04 16.24 0.20
C ILE A 239 9.99 17.14 -0.57
N GLY A 240 10.93 17.76 0.13
CA GLY A 240 12.02 18.53 -0.45
C GLY A 240 13.17 17.62 -0.88
N PHE A 241 13.73 17.90 -2.05
CA PHE A 241 14.91 17.21 -2.56
C PHE A 241 15.97 18.25 -2.95
N ASP A 242 17.20 18.03 -2.53
CA ASP A 242 18.35 18.77 -3.07
C ASP A 242 18.48 18.48 -4.57
N ARG A 243 18.91 19.47 -5.34
CA ARG A 243 19.15 19.34 -6.80
C ARG A 243 20.11 18.21 -7.15
N ALA A 244 21.02 17.88 -6.27
CA ALA A 244 21.96 16.77 -6.45
C ALA A 244 21.31 15.40 -6.22
N THR A 245 20.11 15.37 -5.60
CA THR A 245 19.35 14.12 -5.43
C THR A 245 18.75 13.66 -6.75
N ASN A 246 18.36 12.42 -6.76
CA ASN A 246 17.81 11.77 -7.93
C ASN A 246 16.46 12.36 -8.37
N MET A 247 15.67 12.91 -7.44
CA MET A 247 14.42 13.63 -7.73
C MET A 247 14.60 15.16 -7.76
N GLY A 248 15.81 15.65 -7.52
CA GLY A 248 16.04 17.08 -7.32
C GLY A 248 15.70 17.93 -8.53
N LEU A 249 15.95 17.47 -9.73
CA LEU A 249 15.59 18.19 -10.96
C LEU A 249 14.08 18.24 -11.16
N LEU A 250 13.37 17.14 -10.89
CA LEU A 250 11.92 17.10 -10.95
C LEU A 250 11.30 17.99 -9.87
N ALA A 251 11.78 17.87 -8.63
CA ALA A 251 11.35 18.73 -7.54
C ALA A 251 11.60 20.22 -7.86
N ALA A 252 12.76 20.57 -8.43
CA ALA A 252 13.06 21.93 -8.84
C ALA A 252 12.11 22.45 -9.92
N SER A 253 11.67 21.60 -10.86
CA SER A 253 10.68 21.95 -11.86
C SER A 253 9.28 22.19 -11.27
N CYS A 254 8.99 21.58 -10.12
CA CYS A 254 7.72 21.70 -9.37
C CYS A 254 7.79 22.74 -8.23
N GLY A 255 8.78 23.61 -8.21
CA GLY A 255 8.94 24.64 -7.16
C GLY A 255 9.74 24.17 -5.94
N GLY A 256 10.53 23.11 -6.05
CA GLY A 256 11.47 22.64 -5.04
C GLY A 256 10.95 21.54 -4.12
N ARG A 257 9.68 21.16 -4.24
CA ARG A 257 9.06 20.09 -3.46
C ARG A 257 8.24 19.16 -4.33
N PHE A 258 8.20 17.91 -3.96
CA PHE A 258 7.43 16.86 -4.63
C PHE A 258 6.21 16.47 -3.79
N ARG A 259 5.07 16.20 -4.42
CA ARG A 259 3.81 15.89 -3.73
C ARG A 259 3.56 14.39 -3.74
N LEU A 260 3.26 13.83 -2.56
CA LEU A 260 2.84 12.45 -2.37
C LEU A 260 1.50 12.41 -1.63
N ILE A 261 0.70 11.38 -1.88
CA ILE A 261 -0.53 11.13 -1.11
C ILE A 261 -0.13 10.72 0.31
N GLU A 262 -0.63 11.46 1.31
CA GLU A 262 -0.45 11.11 2.72
C GLU A 262 -1.70 10.42 3.25
N THR A 263 -1.60 9.12 3.53
CA THR A 263 -2.63 8.36 4.23
C THR A 263 -2.11 7.92 5.59
N LYS A 264 -2.30 8.77 6.58
CA LYS A 264 -1.80 8.52 7.93
C LYS A 264 -2.66 7.50 8.65
N PRO A 265 -2.09 6.35 9.06
CA PRO A 265 -2.80 5.44 9.95
C PRO A 265 -3.17 6.13 11.27
N TYR A 266 -4.44 6.12 11.59
CA TYR A 266 -4.95 6.67 12.84
C TYR A 266 -5.69 5.58 13.61
N ILE A 267 -5.08 5.14 14.71
CA ILE A 267 -5.64 4.12 15.58
C ILE A 267 -6.11 4.84 16.83
N LYS A 268 -7.42 5.15 16.85
CA LYS A 268 -8.04 5.74 18.02
C LYS A 268 -8.52 4.62 18.92
N ASP A 269 -7.99 4.52 20.13
CA ASP A 269 -8.46 3.74 21.30
C ASP A 269 -9.46 2.59 21.03
N LYS A 270 -9.35 1.93 19.88
CA LYS A 270 -10.22 0.81 19.50
C LYS A 270 -9.64 -0.47 20.07
N ARG A 271 -10.48 -1.24 20.75
CA ARG A 271 -10.10 -2.61 21.09
C ARG A 271 -10.01 -3.44 19.81
N HIS A 272 -8.90 -4.17 19.63
CA HIS A 272 -8.67 -4.96 18.42
C HIS A 272 -9.63 -6.15 18.27
N HIS A 273 -10.29 -6.58 19.36
CA HIS A 273 -11.37 -7.55 19.30
C HIS A 273 -12.47 -7.19 20.30
N TYR A 274 -13.68 -7.55 19.94
CA TYR A 274 -14.83 -7.38 20.80
C TYR A 274 -14.84 -8.54 21.82
N ILE A 275 -14.51 -8.24 23.05
CA ILE A 275 -14.73 -9.15 24.16
C ILE A 275 -16.22 -9.01 24.49
N SER A 276 -17.01 -10.05 24.20
CA SER A 276 -18.33 -10.14 24.80
C SER A 276 -18.12 -10.16 26.31
N GLU A 277 -18.62 -9.15 27.04
CA GLU A 277 -18.60 -9.14 28.51
C GLU A 277 -19.35 -10.34 29.09
N GLN A 278 -20.11 -11.04 28.23
CA GLN A 278 -20.80 -12.27 28.58
C GLN A 278 -19.86 -13.45 28.38
N PRO A 279 -19.56 -14.19 29.41
CA PRO A 279 -18.80 -15.43 29.29
C PRO A 279 -19.53 -16.40 28.32
N ASN A 280 -18.74 -17.25 27.63
CA ASN A 280 -19.26 -18.15 26.58
C ASN A 280 -20.39 -19.08 27.07
N TRP A 281 -20.47 -19.34 28.36
CA TRP A 281 -21.53 -20.15 28.97
C TRP A 281 -22.83 -19.35 29.16
N LEU A 282 -22.80 -18.02 29.18
CA LEU A 282 -23.95 -17.16 29.41
C LEU A 282 -24.46 -16.55 28.10
N THR A 283 -25.37 -17.22 27.45
CA THR A 283 -26.01 -16.73 26.22
C THR A 283 -27.26 -15.91 26.50
N LYS A 284 -27.68 -15.05 25.56
CA LYS A 284 -28.96 -14.33 25.63
C LYS A 284 -30.14 -15.30 25.84
N GLU A 285 -30.09 -16.45 25.20
CA GLU A 285 -31.10 -17.50 25.28
C GLU A 285 -31.13 -18.14 26.69
N ALA A 286 -29.97 -18.38 27.29
CA ALA A 286 -29.88 -18.86 28.67
C ALA A 286 -30.45 -17.82 29.67
N ILE A 287 -30.18 -16.54 29.49
CA ILE A 287 -30.72 -15.46 30.33
C ILE A 287 -32.24 -15.43 30.26
N LEU A 288 -32.82 -15.45 29.03
CA LEU A 288 -34.28 -15.48 28.83
C LEU A 288 -34.88 -16.75 29.43
N SER A 289 -34.20 -17.87 29.35
CA SER A 289 -34.66 -19.14 29.94
C SER A 289 -34.65 -19.10 31.47
N ILE A 290 -33.63 -18.51 32.10
CA ILE A 290 -33.58 -18.30 33.55
C ILE A 290 -34.74 -17.41 33.99
N GLU A 291 -34.97 -16.31 33.28
CA GLU A 291 -36.06 -15.37 33.60
C GLU A 291 -37.42 -16.04 33.46
N GLN A 292 -37.65 -16.77 32.38
CA GLN A 292 -38.90 -17.51 32.17
C GLN A 292 -39.08 -18.62 33.22
N PHE A 293 -38.02 -19.32 33.62
CA PHE A 293 -38.07 -20.35 34.65
C PHE A 293 -38.52 -19.78 36.02
N LEU A 294 -38.04 -18.60 36.37
CA LEU A 294 -38.33 -17.95 37.65
C LEU A 294 -39.66 -17.22 37.63
N ARG A 295 -40.09 -16.65 36.50
CA ARG A 295 -41.24 -15.77 36.35
C ARG A 295 -42.23 -16.26 35.31
N SER A 296 -42.50 -17.59 35.25
CA SER A 296 -43.35 -18.17 34.23
C SER A 296 -44.76 -17.55 34.11
N GLU A 297 -45.33 -17.18 35.26
CA GLU A 297 -46.69 -16.59 35.29
C GLU A 297 -46.73 -15.15 34.77
N GLN A 298 -45.67 -14.41 34.85
CA GLN A 298 -45.57 -13.01 34.43
C GLN A 298 -44.91 -12.85 33.03
N TRP A 299 -44.50 -13.92 32.41
CA TRP A 299 -43.74 -13.90 31.15
C TRP A 299 -44.44 -13.19 30.00
N LEU A 300 -45.74 -13.44 29.85
CA LEU A 300 -46.56 -12.84 28.80
C LEU A 300 -46.68 -11.34 28.94
N VAL A 301 -46.80 -10.87 30.19
CA VAL A 301 -46.93 -9.43 30.50
C VAL A 301 -45.58 -8.69 30.26
N THR A 302 -44.49 -9.32 30.64
CA THR A 302 -43.17 -8.68 30.56
C THR A 302 -42.53 -8.72 29.18
N HIS A 303 -42.84 -9.73 28.34
CA HIS A 303 -42.16 -9.93 27.04
C HIS A 303 -43.12 -9.86 25.85
N ASN A 304 -44.41 -9.72 26.06
CA ASN A 304 -45.43 -9.78 25.00
C ASN A 304 -45.28 -10.98 24.03
N LYS A 305 -44.81 -12.13 24.56
CA LYS A 305 -44.51 -13.34 23.82
C LYS A 305 -45.04 -14.56 24.56
N LYS A 306 -45.53 -15.57 23.82
CA LYS A 306 -45.95 -16.85 24.41
C LYS A 306 -44.77 -17.51 25.16
N PRO A 307 -45.00 -18.08 26.37
CA PRO A 307 -43.99 -18.78 27.13
C PRO A 307 -43.55 -20.01 26.35
N ARG A 308 -42.22 -20.29 26.33
CA ARG A 308 -41.65 -21.50 25.76
C ARG A 308 -42.04 -22.69 26.62
N ASN A 309 -42.09 -23.89 26.01
CA ASN A 309 -42.25 -25.12 26.77
C ASN A 309 -41.17 -25.24 27.87
N MET A 310 -41.58 -25.64 29.08
CA MET A 310 -40.70 -25.71 30.25
C MET A 310 -39.56 -26.75 30.04
N ALA A 311 -39.77 -27.77 29.24
CA ALA A 311 -38.73 -28.71 28.85
C ALA A 311 -37.60 -28.02 28.06
N ILE A 312 -37.94 -27.15 27.09
CA ILE A 312 -36.98 -26.35 26.31
C ILE A 312 -36.25 -25.37 27.20
N VAL A 313 -36.95 -24.73 28.14
CA VAL A 313 -36.36 -23.79 29.10
C VAL A 313 -35.32 -24.49 29.98
N LYS A 314 -35.67 -25.66 30.54
CA LYS A 314 -34.70 -26.46 31.36
C LYS A 314 -33.53 -26.97 30.53
N SER A 315 -33.75 -27.36 29.28
CA SER A 315 -32.70 -27.82 28.36
C SER A 315 -31.71 -26.69 28.06
N SER A 316 -32.18 -25.43 27.83
CA SER A 316 -31.34 -24.25 27.63
C SER A 316 -30.51 -23.94 28.87
N ILE A 317 -31.08 -24.03 30.08
CA ILE A 317 -30.36 -23.84 31.34
C ILE A 317 -29.34 -24.96 31.53
N ARG A 318 -29.67 -26.23 31.20
CA ARG A 318 -28.73 -27.37 31.23
C ARG A 318 -27.53 -27.11 30.32
N SER A 319 -27.76 -26.66 29.09
CA SER A 319 -26.68 -26.31 28.15
C SER A 319 -25.78 -25.18 28.67
N MET A 320 -26.33 -24.24 29.44
CA MET A 320 -25.56 -23.20 30.11
C MET A 320 -24.70 -23.80 31.24
N VAL A 321 -25.26 -24.63 32.10
CA VAL A 321 -24.55 -25.28 33.21
C VAL A 321 -23.43 -26.16 32.67
N ASN A 322 -23.68 -26.98 31.65
CA ASN A 322 -22.66 -27.83 31.04
C ASN A 322 -21.50 -27.04 30.45
N ARG A 323 -21.79 -25.93 29.74
CA ARG A 323 -20.73 -25.02 29.23
C ARG A 323 -19.95 -24.34 30.34
N TRP A 324 -20.60 -23.97 31.45
CA TRP A 324 -19.94 -23.42 32.61
C TRP A 324 -19.01 -24.45 33.26
N LEU A 325 -19.46 -25.69 33.47
CA LEU A 325 -18.65 -26.80 33.99
C LEU A 325 -17.43 -27.10 33.09
N SER A 326 -17.61 -27.10 31.75
CA SER A 326 -16.54 -27.33 30.78
C SER A 326 -15.50 -26.20 30.75
N SER A 327 -15.82 -25.03 31.25
CA SER A 327 -14.89 -23.89 31.34
C SER A 327 -14.00 -23.92 32.59
N ARG A 328 -14.15 -24.91 33.48
CA ARG A 328 -13.45 -25.03 34.75
C ARG A 328 -12.56 -26.26 34.80
N THR A 329 -11.36 -26.15 35.38
CA THR A 329 -10.32 -27.19 35.37
C THR A 329 -10.32 -28.13 36.59
N ASN A 330 -11.06 -27.85 37.66
CA ASN A 330 -11.04 -28.63 38.90
C ASN A 330 -12.44 -28.94 39.44
N THR A 331 -13.30 -29.51 38.59
CA THR A 331 -14.70 -29.82 38.95
C THR A 331 -14.88 -31.16 39.64
N GLU A 332 -13.92 -32.07 39.57
CA GLU A 332 -14.04 -33.45 40.09
C GLU A 332 -13.90 -33.57 41.62
N ALA A 333 -13.32 -32.57 42.28
CA ALA A 333 -13.07 -32.58 43.71
C ALA A 333 -14.19 -31.90 44.54
N LEU A 334 -15.18 -31.28 43.91
CA LEU A 334 -16.20 -30.46 44.56
C LEU A 334 -17.58 -31.14 44.53
N SER A 335 -18.34 -31.00 45.62
CA SER A 335 -19.74 -31.46 45.68
C SER A 335 -20.65 -30.66 44.74
N PRO A 336 -21.77 -31.24 44.25
CA PRO A 336 -22.74 -30.53 43.43
C PRO A 336 -23.29 -29.24 44.06
N ALA A 337 -23.41 -29.19 45.36
CA ALA A 337 -23.83 -28.02 46.10
C ALA A 337 -22.79 -26.88 46.05
N GLU A 338 -21.51 -27.21 46.23
CA GLU A 338 -20.39 -26.25 46.12
C GLU A 338 -20.24 -25.71 44.71
N LEU A 339 -20.40 -26.56 43.70
CA LEU A 339 -20.38 -26.15 42.30
C LEU A 339 -21.57 -25.21 41.98
N ALA A 340 -22.76 -25.50 42.50
CA ALA A 340 -23.93 -24.62 42.34
C ALA A 340 -23.75 -23.27 43.04
N GLU A 341 -23.05 -23.25 44.19
CA GLU A 341 -22.68 -22.02 44.87
C GLU A 341 -21.68 -21.20 44.07
N GLN A 342 -20.64 -21.84 43.52
CA GLN A 342 -19.69 -21.15 42.63
C GLN A 342 -20.37 -20.60 41.36
N LEU A 343 -21.32 -21.31 40.78
CA LEU A 343 -22.11 -20.83 39.66
C LEU A 343 -22.95 -19.61 40.06
N ASN A 344 -23.56 -19.61 41.24
CA ASN A 344 -24.29 -18.48 41.78
C ASN A 344 -23.36 -17.25 42.01
N ASN A 345 -22.15 -17.46 42.51
CA ASN A 345 -21.14 -16.41 42.68
C ASN A 345 -20.76 -15.80 41.32
N ASP A 346 -20.58 -16.65 40.28
CA ASP A 346 -20.30 -16.16 38.93
C ASP A 346 -21.49 -15.40 38.34
N ILE A 347 -22.71 -15.88 38.57
CA ILE A 347 -23.94 -15.15 38.16
C ILE A 347 -24.04 -13.81 38.89
N ALA A 348 -23.76 -13.76 40.19
CA ALA A 348 -23.78 -12.55 40.99
C ALA A 348 -22.79 -11.50 40.51
N SER A 349 -21.62 -11.93 39.99
CA SER A 349 -20.60 -11.04 39.42
C SER A 349 -21.05 -10.36 38.12
N LYS A 350 -22.09 -10.87 37.44
CA LYS A 350 -22.53 -10.36 36.12
C LYS A 350 -23.69 -9.38 36.23
N ARG A 351 -23.47 -8.13 35.89
CA ARG A 351 -24.44 -7.02 35.99
C ARG A 351 -25.84 -7.36 35.45
N ILE A 352 -25.90 -8.12 34.34
CA ILE A 352 -27.16 -8.40 33.63
C ILE A 352 -28.05 -9.38 34.39
N ILE A 353 -27.45 -10.40 35.05
CA ILE A 353 -28.19 -11.52 35.67
C ILE A 353 -28.00 -11.60 37.19
N LYS A 354 -27.24 -10.71 37.82
CA LYS A 354 -26.96 -10.73 39.26
C LYS A 354 -28.23 -10.83 40.14
N ARG A 355 -29.38 -10.28 39.66
CA ARG A 355 -30.68 -10.32 40.32
C ARG A 355 -31.28 -11.73 40.46
N TYR A 356 -30.74 -12.70 39.68
CA TYR A 356 -31.19 -14.10 39.69
C TYR A 356 -30.24 -15.00 40.48
N ALA A 357 -29.12 -14.51 40.93
CA ALA A 357 -28.18 -15.27 41.74
C ALA A 357 -28.85 -15.65 43.09
N TYR A 358 -28.53 -16.82 43.58
CA TYR A 358 -29.00 -17.37 44.86
C TYR A 358 -30.53 -17.53 44.98
N GLN A 359 -31.25 -17.48 43.87
CA GLN A 359 -32.68 -17.78 43.88
C GLN A 359 -32.90 -19.27 44.24
N PRO A 360 -33.63 -19.61 45.33
CA PRO A 360 -33.71 -20.99 45.84
C PRO A 360 -34.20 -21.98 44.77
N LYS A 361 -35.18 -21.55 43.96
CA LYS A 361 -35.72 -22.36 42.86
C LYS A 361 -34.68 -22.65 41.78
N LEU A 362 -33.86 -21.66 41.44
CA LEU A 362 -32.82 -21.78 40.40
C LEU A 362 -31.62 -22.57 40.94
N THR A 363 -31.22 -22.32 42.18
CA THR A 363 -30.11 -23.05 42.85
C THR A 363 -30.39 -24.55 42.94
N ARG A 364 -31.65 -24.95 43.34
CA ARG A 364 -32.08 -26.35 43.31
C ARG A 364 -32.01 -26.95 41.92
N LEU A 365 -32.42 -26.22 40.90
CA LEU A 365 -32.29 -26.68 39.52
C LEU A 365 -30.81 -26.88 39.12
N PHE A 366 -29.91 -25.97 39.50
CA PHE A 366 -28.48 -26.12 39.22
C PHE A 366 -27.93 -27.40 39.88
N ILE A 367 -28.21 -27.65 41.17
CA ILE A 367 -27.78 -28.87 41.85
C ILE A 367 -28.29 -30.10 41.08
N GLN A 368 -29.57 -30.17 40.74
CA GLN A 368 -30.16 -31.30 39.98
C GLN A 368 -29.51 -31.49 38.61
N LEU A 369 -29.15 -30.39 37.91
CA LEU A 369 -28.52 -30.44 36.60
C LEU A 369 -27.06 -30.89 36.68
N ILE A 370 -26.36 -30.57 37.76
CA ILE A 370 -24.97 -30.98 37.99
C ILE A 370 -24.91 -32.45 38.40
N GLU A 371 -25.86 -32.94 39.21
CA GLU A 371 -25.98 -34.35 39.64
C GLU A 371 -26.42 -35.29 38.51
N SER A 372 -27.16 -34.77 37.50
CA SER A 372 -27.65 -35.59 36.41
C SER A 372 -26.48 -36.01 35.51
N PRO A 373 -26.40 -37.31 35.10
CA PRO A 373 -25.35 -37.74 34.16
C PRO A 373 -25.38 -36.87 32.91
N ARG A 374 -24.20 -36.44 32.47
CA ARG A 374 -24.03 -35.66 31.24
C ARG A 374 -24.62 -36.47 30.09
N GLU A 375 -25.82 -36.12 29.61
CA GLU A 375 -26.18 -36.51 28.26
C GLU A 375 -25.18 -35.81 27.34
N ASP A 376 -24.26 -36.59 26.82
CA ASP A 376 -23.39 -36.19 25.73
C ASP A 376 -24.25 -35.99 24.47
N ASN A 377 -25.10 -34.97 24.50
CA ASN A 377 -25.42 -34.27 23.29
C ASN A 377 -24.17 -33.51 22.93
N ALA A 378 -23.22 -34.27 22.41
CA ALA A 378 -22.13 -33.75 21.62
C ALA A 378 -22.73 -32.71 20.68
N TYR A 379 -22.63 -31.44 21.06
CA TYR A 379 -22.32 -30.46 20.04
C TYR A 379 -21.09 -31.07 19.37
N LYS A 380 -21.33 -31.68 18.22
CA LYS A 380 -20.27 -32.05 17.31
C LYS A 380 -19.43 -30.79 17.16
N GLU A 381 -18.34 -30.72 17.90
CA GLU A 381 -17.21 -29.94 17.48
C GLU A 381 -16.91 -30.49 16.09
N ASP A 382 -17.40 -29.77 15.09
CA ASP A 382 -17.14 -30.09 13.72
C ASP A 382 -15.64 -30.29 13.58
N ARG A 383 -15.33 -31.57 13.28
CA ARG A 383 -14.10 -32.07 12.69
C ARG A 383 -12.83 -31.69 13.46
N LYS A 384 -12.20 -32.68 14.03
CA LYS A 384 -10.77 -32.67 14.30
C LYS A 384 -10.10 -32.00 13.09
N PRO A 385 -9.35 -30.92 13.29
CA PRO A 385 -8.60 -30.35 12.19
C PRO A 385 -7.64 -31.41 11.68
N THR A 386 -7.87 -31.89 10.48
CA THR A 386 -7.02 -32.86 9.78
C THR A 386 -5.73 -32.23 9.26
N THR A 387 -5.42 -31.00 9.67
CA THR A 387 -4.20 -30.29 9.31
C THR A 387 -3.41 -29.94 10.56
N ASN A 388 -2.14 -30.32 10.59
CA ASN A 388 -1.15 -29.97 11.63
C ASN A 388 -0.81 -28.45 11.66
N SER A 389 -1.66 -27.58 11.12
CA SER A 389 -1.42 -26.16 11.06
C SER A 389 -1.63 -25.48 12.40
N GLN A 390 -0.69 -24.62 12.79
CA GLN A 390 -0.74 -23.82 13.99
C GLN A 390 -0.71 -22.31 13.68
N TYR A 391 -1.20 -21.52 14.62
CA TYR A 391 -1.14 -20.06 14.57
C TYR A 391 -0.13 -19.56 15.60
N LEU A 392 1.02 -19.10 15.12
CA LEU A 392 2.08 -18.54 15.94
C LEU A 392 1.79 -17.08 16.22
N LEU A 393 1.65 -16.73 17.49
CA LEU A 393 1.52 -15.33 17.93
C LEU A 393 2.90 -14.76 18.23
N ILE A 394 3.22 -13.61 17.64
CA ILE A 394 4.37 -12.76 17.97
C ILE A 394 3.80 -11.41 18.42
N PRO A 395 3.67 -11.16 19.73
CA PRO A 395 3.02 -9.96 20.24
C PRO A 395 3.99 -8.78 20.28
N GLU A 396 3.45 -7.58 20.22
CA GLU A 396 4.08 -6.29 20.57
C GLU A 396 5.50 -6.05 20.00
N LEU A 397 5.68 -6.35 18.71
CA LEU A 397 6.88 -5.96 18.00
C LEU A 397 6.94 -4.43 17.89
N ARG A 398 7.91 -3.81 18.53
CA ARG A 398 8.16 -2.37 18.43
C ARG A 398 9.10 -2.07 17.28
N ILE A 399 8.65 -1.23 16.39
CA ILE A 399 9.39 -0.78 15.20
C ILE A 399 9.75 0.68 15.43
N SER A 400 11.02 1.03 15.25
CA SER A 400 11.48 2.41 15.36
C SER A 400 12.23 2.83 14.10
N GLY A 401 11.84 3.99 13.57
CA GLY A 401 12.47 4.59 12.39
C GLY A 401 12.22 3.82 11.09
N GLY A 402 11.05 3.17 10.97
CA GLY A 402 10.65 2.52 9.73
C GLY A 402 10.37 3.52 8.61
N SER A 403 10.67 3.19 7.35
CA SER A 403 10.35 4.05 6.21
C SER A 403 8.85 4.08 5.96
N ALA A 404 8.27 5.27 6.00
CA ALA A 404 6.85 5.50 5.73
C ALA A 404 6.57 5.85 4.27
N ILE A 405 7.61 6.04 3.44
CA ILE A 405 7.46 6.20 1.98
C ILE A 405 7.32 4.81 1.39
N SER A 406 6.07 4.40 1.14
CA SER A 406 5.77 3.06 0.63
C SER A 406 5.98 2.94 -0.89
N SER A 407 5.74 4.02 -1.63
CA SER A 407 5.92 4.07 -3.09
C SER A 407 6.35 5.45 -3.58
N SER A 408 6.51 5.60 -4.90
CA SER A 408 6.82 6.88 -5.54
C SER A 408 5.68 7.91 -5.45
N VAL A 409 4.49 7.53 -4.99
CA VAL A 409 3.30 8.39 -4.95
C VAL A 409 2.60 8.40 -3.60
N SER A 410 3.02 7.58 -2.63
CA SER A 410 2.34 7.44 -1.35
C SER A 410 3.29 7.44 -0.15
N VAL A 411 2.83 8.07 0.92
CA VAL A 411 3.47 8.10 2.23
C VAL A 411 2.43 7.85 3.32
N GLY A 412 2.82 7.17 4.37
CA GLY A 412 1.96 6.86 5.51
C GLY A 412 2.15 5.44 6.01
N LEU A 413 1.29 4.50 5.61
CA LEU A 413 1.47 3.10 5.99
C LEU A 413 2.67 2.50 5.25
N PHE A 414 3.43 1.65 5.95
CA PHE A 414 4.50 0.86 5.32
C PHE A 414 3.95 -0.04 4.19
N SER A 415 4.83 -0.42 3.26
CA SER A 415 4.48 -1.36 2.19
C SER A 415 4.13 -2.74 2.77
N MET A 416 3.00 -3.32 2.38
CA MET A 416 2.62 -4.68 2.75
C MET A 416 3.59 -5.71 2.17
N MET A 417 4.19 -5.44 1.01
CA MET A 417 5.26 -6.27 0.47
C MET A 417 6.53 -6.25 1.32
N SER A 418 6.82 -5.14 2.02
CA SER A 418 7.90 -5.09 3.01
C SER A 418 7.59 -5.96 4.22
N LEU A 419 6.32 -6.00 4.65
CA LEU A 419 5.87 -6.89 5.73
C LEU A 419 6.01 -8.36 5.33
N TYR A 420 5.57 -8.72 4.12
CA TYR A 420 5.77 -10.07 3.61
C TYR A 420 7.26 -10.43 3.52
N GLY A 421 8.10 -9.52 3.02
CA GLY A 421 9.55 -9.73 2.98
C GLY A 421 10.16 -9.99 4.37
N PHE A 422 9.66 -9.31 5.40
CA PHE A 422 10.04 -9.56 6.80
C PHE A 422 9.61 -10.96 7.27
N ILE A 423 8.36 -11.35 6.99
CA ILE A 423 7.81 -12.67 7.38
C ILE A 423 8.52 -13.79 6.61
N HIS A 424 8.77 -13.61 5.32
CA HIS A 424 9.52 -14.58 4.53
C HIS A 424 10.99 -14.72 4.96
N ALA A 425 11.64 -13.63 5.37
CA ALA A 425 12.96 -13.69 5.96
C ALA A 425 12.95 -14.45 7.31
N PHE A 426 11.91 -14.28 8.12
CA PHE A 426 11.70 -15.06 9.33
C PHE A 426 11.51 -16.56 9.00
N GLU A 427 10.67 -16.89 8.02
CA GLU A 427 10.48 -18.26 7.54
C GLU A 427 11.80 -18.93 7.16
N ARG A 428 12.63 -18.27 6.36
CA ARG A 428 13.95 -18.77 5.96
C ARG A 428 14.88 -18.97 7.15
N ASN A 429 14.87 -18.06 8.11
CA ASN A 429 15.67 -18.21 9.34
C ASN A 429 15.17 -19.41 10.17
N MET A 430 13.85 -19.61 10.24
CA MET A 430 13.24 -20.74 10.93
C MET A 430 13.59 -22.07 10.26
N GLN A 431 13.67 -22.11 8.94
CA GLN A 431 14.09 -23.29 8.16
C GLN A 431 15.52 -23.74 8.47
N LEU A 432 16.39 -22.85 8.94
CA LEU A 432 17.71 -23.24 9.44
C LEU A 432 17.65 -24.12 10.71
N ALA A 433 16.56 -24.00 11.47
CA ALA A 433 16.32 -24.78 12.68
C ALA A 433 15.32 -25.93 12.45
N LEU A 434 14.40 -25.78 11.52
CA LEU A 434 13.33 -26.73 11.16
C LEU A 434 13.11 -26.65 9.64
N THR A 435 13.70 -27.57 8.89
CA THR A 435 13.70 -27.58 7.42
C THR A 435 12.28 -27.60 6.81
N SER A 436 11.30 -28.18 7.50
CA SER A 436 9.91 -28.30 7.06
C SER A 436 9.02 -27.10 7.44
N PHE A 437 9.59 -26.07 8.08
CA PHE A 437 8.81 -24.91 8.49
C PHE A 437 8.38 -24.07 7.28
N THR A 438 7.06 -23.92 7.10
CA THR A 438 6.48 -23.07 6.03
C THR A 438 5.38 -22.18 6.60
N ILE A 439 5.24 -21.00 6.02
CA ILE A 439 4.24 -20.01 6.37
C ILE A 439 3.18 -19.94 5.27
N ASP A 440 1.92 -20.23 5.61
CA ASP A 440 0.79 -20.15 4.68
C ASP A 440 0.27 -18.72 4.54
N SER A 441 0.06 -18.05 5.67
CA SER A 441 -0.56 -16.73 5.71
C SER A 441 -0.27 -16.04 7.04
N PHE A 442 -0.53 -14.73 7.11
CA PHE A 442 -0.30 -13.95 8.30
C PHE A 442 -1.36 -12.88 8.49
N ALA A 443 -1.62 -12.49 9.74
CA ALA A 443 -2.47 -11.38 10.11
C ALA A 443 -1.67 -10.38 10.95
N ILE A 444 -1.98 -9.09 10.81
CA ILE A 444 -1.31 -8.01 11.53
C ILE A 444 -2.32 -7.16 12.30
N CYS A 445 -2.03 -6.95 13.58
CA CYS A 445 -2.69 -5.98 14.43
C CYS A 445 -1.75 -4.81 14.70
N ILE A 446 -2.17 -3.59 14.42
CA ILE A 446 -1.42 -2.37 14.73
C ILE A 446 -2.00 -1.78 16.02
N HIS A 447 -1.19 -1.68 17.07
CA HIS A 447 -1.57 -1.14 18.38
C HIS A 447 -1.42 0.37 18.43
N ASP A 448 -0.31 0.87 17.90
CA ASP A 448 -0.05 2.28 17.73
C ASP A 448 0.68 2.55 16.41
N TYR A 449 0.59 3.77 15.93
CA TYR A 449 1.28 4.20 14.72
C TYR A 449 1.57 5.69 14.79
N HIS A 450 2.83 6.03 14.78
CA HIS A 450 3.29 7.40 14.81
C HIS A 450 4.08 7.72 13.54
N LEU A 451 3.57 8.67 12.75
CA LEU A 451 4.19 9.13 11.51
C LEU A 451 4.95 10.43 11.78
N GLU A 452 6.22 10.45 11.46
CA GLU A 452 7.09 11.61 11.60
C GLU A 452 7.74 12.01 10.28
N LYS A 453 7.75 13.32 10.02
CA LYS A 453 8.66 13.90 9.03
C LYS A 453 10.01 14.15 9.70
N ARG A 454 10.99 13.32 9.39
CA ARG A 454 12.34 13.43 9.95
C ARG A 454 13.22 14.31 9.10
N GLY A 455 13.04 15.50 8.86
CA GLY A 455 13.94 16.43 8.19
C GLY A 455 14.91 15.77 7.18
N LEU A 456 16.07 16.37 7.01
CA LEU A 456 17.00 16.01 5.94
C LEU A 456 17.73 14.69 6.20
N THR A 457 17.47 13.68 5.36
CA THR A 457 18.17 12.41 5.33
C THR A 457 19.18 12.37 4.17
N LYS A 458 20.29 11.69 4.38
CA LYS A 458 21.32 11.50 3.37
C LYS A 458 21.00 10.29 2.50
N GLU A 459 21.08 10.44 1.18
CA GLU A 459 21.10 9.28 0.28
C GLU A 459 22.32 8.38 0.58
N PRO A 460 22.24 7.08 0.30
CA PRO A 460 23.40 6.21 0.37
C PRO A 460 24.56 6.76 -0.47
N ILE A 461 25.75 6.68 0.05
CA ILE A 461 26.97 7.16 -0.63
C ILE A 461 27.14 6.34 -1.92
N LYS A 462 27.21 7.04 -3.05
CA LYS A 462 27.48 6.46 -4.36
C LYS A 462 28.93 6.75 -4.74
N LYS A 463 29.60 5.72 -5.29
CA LYS A 463 30.88 5.93 -5.94
C LYS A 463 30.62 6.68 -7.24
N ALA A 464 31.13 7.89 -7.38
CA ALA A 464 31.05 8.66 -8.61
C ALA A 464 32.37 8.48 -9.39
N LYS A 465 32.28 8.00 -10.64
CA LYS A 465 33.42 8.11 -11.57
C LYS A 465 33.59 9.59 -11.91
N VAL A 466 34.69 10.16 -11.47
CA VAL A 466 35.05 11.53 -11.84
C VAL A 466 35.72 11.48 -13.22
N ARG A 467 35.30 12.42 -14.09
CA ARG A 467 35.78 12.55 -15.47
C ARG A 467 37.32 12.47 -15.55
N LYS A 468 37.78 11.63 -16.44
CA LYS A 468 39.14 11.52 -17.02
C LYS A 468 40.29 10.94 -16.18
N ASP A 469 40.30 11.04 -14.87
CA ASP A 469 41.32 10.37 -14.07
C ASP A 469 40.66 9.20 -13.34
N GLU A 470 41.14 8.01 -13.54
CA GLU A 470 40.57 6.73 -13.08
C GLU A 470 40.41 6.55 -11.57
N GLN A 471 40.48 7.63 -10.80
CA GLN A 471 40.27 7.60 -9.36
C GLN A 471 38.78 7.71 -9.02
N GLU A 472 38.25 6.68 -8.37
CA GLU A 472 36.90 6.69 -7.77
C GLU A 472 36.86 7.72 -6.64
N LYS A 473 36.20 8.85 -6.86
CA LYS A 473 35.93 9.84 -5.80
C LYS A 473 34.56 9.55 -5.17
N ILE A 474 34.49 9.61 -3.85
CA ILE A 474 33.23 9.56 -3.11
C ILE A 474 32.55 10.91 -3.24
N ALA A 475 31.40 10.97 -3.92
CA ALA A 475 30.60 12.18 -3.98
C ALA A 475 29.91 12.42 -2.64
N PRO A 476 29.76 13.69 -2.19
CA PRO A 476 28.95 13.99 -1.01
C PRO A 476 27.55 13.42 -1.17
N PRO A 477 26.96 12.81 -0.13
CA PRO A 477 25.61 12.26 -0.20
C PRO A 477 24.61 13.40 -0.41
N ALA A 478 23.71 13.24 -1.38
CA ALA A 478 22.60 14.12 -1.58
C ALA A 478 21.61 14.02 -0.40
N ILE A 479 20.84 15.08 -0.14
CA ILE A 479 19.96 15.19 1.01
C ILE A 479 18.50 15.32 0.53
N TYR A 480 17.58 14.63 1.18
CA TYR A 480 16.15 14.72 0.93
C TYR A 480 15.35 14.64 2.23
N ASP A 481 14.12 15.16 2.23
CA ASP A 481 13.18 14.97 3.34
C ASP A 481 12.79 13.49 3.44
N ASP A 482 12.77 12.97 4.67
CA ASP A 482 12.38 11.59 4.94
C ASP A 482 11.14 11.54 5.84
N TYR A 483 10.29 10.54 5.59
CA TYR A 483 9.16 10.21 6.43
C TYR A 483 9.39 8.84 7.06
N GLN A 484 9.33 8.81 8.37
CA GLN A 484 9.53 7.61 9.16
C GLN A 484 8.32 7.32 10.03
N PHE A 485 8.16 6.07 10.43
CA PHE A 485 7.16 5.69 11.41
C PHE A 485 7.77 4.92 12.57
N ASP A 486 7.17 5.13 13.72
CA ASP A 486 7.32 4.27 14.90
C ASP A 486 5.98 3.58 15.13
N SER A 487 6.00 2.29 15.47
CA SER A 487 4.77 1.51 15.62
C SER A 487 4.98 0.32 16.55
N CYS A 488 3.91 -0.09 17.21
CA CYS A 488 3.81 -1.37 17.91
C CYS A 488 2.81 -2.25 17.17
N ILE A 489 3.24 -3.43 16.78
CA ILE A 489 2.41 -4.38 16.02
C ILE A 489 2.43 -5.77 16.66
N SER A 490 1.35 -6.53 16.51
CA SER A 490 1.33 -7.96 16.78
C SER A 490 1.06 -8.73 15.50
N LEU A 491 1.73 -9.88 15.34
CA LEU A 491 1.60 -10.76 14.20
C LEU A 491 1.02 -12.10 14.62
N ILE A 492 0.09 -12.63 13.83
CA ILE A 492 -0.33 -14.02 13.91
C ILE A 492 0.02 -14.68 12.59
N ILE A 493 0.86 -15.69 12.64
CA ILE A 493 1.40 -16.38 11.47
C ILE A 493 0.83 -17.80 11.43
N LYS A 494 0.16 -18.19 10.36
CA LYS A 494 -0.30 -19.54 10.14
C LYS A 494 0.82 -20.38 9.55
N THR A 495 1.23 -21.42 10.28
CA THR A 495 2.32 -22.32 9.91
C THR A 495 1.83 -23.73 9.60
N SER A 496 2.59 -24.47 8.81
CA SER A 496 2.31 -25.87 8.47
C SER A 496 2.74 -26.86 9.55
N GLU A 497 3.59 -26.43 10.51
CA GLU A 497 4.17 -27.31 11.52
C GLU A 497 3.60 -27.14 12.91
N SER A 498 3.52 -28.30 13.60
CA SER A 498 3.06 -28.38 14.99
C SER A 498 4.21 -28.40 16.02
N LYS A 499 5.48 -28.47 15.59
CA LYS A 499 6.63 -28.47 16.51
C LYS A 499 6.85 -27.09 17.10
N THR A 500 6.74 -27.01 18.42
CA THR A 500 7.04 -25.77 19.15
C THR A 500 8.54 -25.61 19.34
N ILE A 501 9.05 -24.45 18.87
CA ILE A 501 10.42 -24.00 19.18
C ILE A 501 10.34 -23.10 20.42
N PRO A 502 11.31 -23.15 21.36
CA PRO A 502 11.39 -22.21 22.47
C PRO A 502 11.32 -20.76 22.01
N ALA A 503 10.57 -19.91 22.74
CA ALA A 503 10.32 -18.51 22.38
C ALA A 503 11.63 -17.72 22.18
N GLU A 504 12.62 -17.93 23.05
CA GLU A 504 13.92 -17.27 22.96
C GLU A 504 14.66 -17.58 21.66
N LYS A 505 14.58 -18.85 21.20
CA LYS A 505 15.18 -19.27 19.93
C LYS A 505 14.42 -18.64 18.74
N MET A 506 13.10 -18.56 18.81
CA MET A 506 12.30 -17.87 17.79
C MET A 506 12.66 -16.39 17.69
N VAL A 507 12.84 -15.69 18.81
CA VAL A 507 13.26 -14.29 18.84
C VAL A 507 14.64 -14.09 18.23
N ALA A 508 15.57 -15.01 18.49
CA ALA A 508 16.91 -14.96 17.89
C ALA A 508 16.86 -15.10 16.35
N LEU A 509 15.87 -15.79 15.82
CA LEU A 509 15.63 -16.01 14.38
C LEU A 509 14.80 -14.91 13.72
N LEU A 510 14.16 -14.00 14.49
CA LEU A 510 13.47 -12.85 13.91
C LEU A 510 14.44 -11.92 13.19
N PRO A 511 14.07 -11.41 11.99
CA PRO A 511 14.87 -10.39 11.33
C PRO A 511 14.98 -9.14 12.20
N LYS A 512 16.16 -8.55 12.27
CA LYS A 512 16.43 -7.38 13.13
C LYS A 512 15.89 -6.07 12.59
N ARG A 513 15.44 -6.06 11.33
CA ARG A 513 14.95 -4.86 10.64
C ARG A 513 13.65 -5.11 9.90
N PHE A 514 12.78 -4.11 9.90
CA PHE A 514 11.57 -4.05 9.11
C PHE A 514 11.44 -2.67 8.45
N ALA A 515 11.20 -2.60 7.16
CA ALA A 515 11.05 -1.35 6.41
C ALA A 515 12.17 -0.32 6.73
N ARG A 516 13.43 -0.74 6.82
CA ARG A 516 14.63 0.00 7.27
C ARG A 516 14.67 0.28 8.78
N GLY A 517 13.56 0.27 9.50
CA GLY A 517 13.49 0.47 10.94
C GLY A 517 14.09 -0.69 11.73
N THR A 518 14.43 -0.44 12.97
CA THR A 518 14.88 -1.45 13.93
C THR A 518 13.72 -2.06 14.67
N ILE A 519 13.77 -3.37 14.91
CA ILE A 519 12.77 -4.11 15.66
C ILE A 519 13.28 -4.40 17.06
N ARG A 520 12.37 -4.27 18.03
CA ARG A 520 12.59 -4.68 19.41
C ARG A 520 11.36 -5.42 19.92
N LEU A 521 11.59 -6.46 20.70
CA LEU A 521 10.55 -7.15 21.46
C LEU A 521 10.84 -6.94 22.95
N SER A 522 9.81 -6.66 23.73
CA SER A 522 9.95 -6.56 25.18
C SER A 522 10.20 -7.94 25.80
N ILE A 523 10.78 -7.99 27.00
CA ILE A 523 10.99 -9.25 27.74
C ILE A 523 9.65 -9.95 27.99
N ASP A 524 8.63 -9.18 28.37
CA ASP A 524 7.27 -9.68 28.57
C ASP A 524 6.68 -10.23 27.27
N GLY A 525 6.90 -9.53 26.14
CA GLY A 525 6.49 -9.99 24.82
C GLY A 525 7.15 -11.30 24.39
N ILE A 526 8.39 -11.56 24.81
CA ILE A 526 9.05 -12.86 24.55
C ILE A 526 8.31 -14.00 25.24
N GLN A 527 7.89 -13.80 26.48
CA GLN A 527 7.16 -14.81 27.26
C GLN A 527 5.74 -15.07 26.71
N GLU A 528 5.19 -14.14 25.97
CA GLU A 528 3.86 -14.22 25.37
C GLU A 528 3.84 -14.86 23.96
N ILE A 529 5.01 -15.15 23.38
CA ILE A 529 5.07 -15.91 22.12
C ILE A 529 4.47 -17.29 22.36
N GLY A 530 3.45 -17.63 21.58
CA GLY A 530 2.72 -18.87 21.73
C GLY A 530 2.19 -19.43 20.42
N ALA A 531 1.97 -20.74 20.39
CA ALA A 531 1.35 -21.43 19.28
C ALA A 531 -0.07 -21.87 19.65
N PHE A 532 -1.01 -21.62 18.75
CA PHE A 532 -2.44 -21.88 18.98
C PHE A 532 -3.02 -22.74 17.85
N PRO A 533 -3.96 -23.66 18.14
CA PRO A 533 -4.56 -24.50 17.12
C PRO A 533 -5.57 -23.75 16.22
N LYS A 534 -6.08 -22.60 16.68
CA LYS A 534 -7.07 -21.77 15.99
C LYS A 534 -6.69 -20.29 16.03
N PRO A 535 -7.14 -19.48 15.04
CA PRO A 535 -6.76 -18.05 15.00
C PRO A 535 -7.40 -17.23 16.12
N LEU A 536 -8.64 -17.54 16.51
CA LEU A 536 -9.35 -16.76 17.54
C LEU A 536 -8.69 -16.80 18.91
N PRO A 537 -8.25 -17.96 19.46
CA PRO A 537 -7.45 -18.02 20.68
C PRO A 537 -6.15 -17.21 20.58
N ALA A 538 -5.46 -17.23 19.43
CA ALA A 538 -4.26 -16.42 19.23
C ALA A 538 -4.57 -14.91 19.28
N ILE A 539 -5.68 -14.47 18.68
CA ILE A 539 -6.16 -13.08 18.74
C ILE A 539 -6.47 -12.67 20.20
N GLN A 540 -7.12 -13.56 20.96
CA GLN A 540 -7.50 -13.31 22.36
C GLN A 540 -6.32 -13.31 23.33
N ALA A 541 -5.23 -13.97 22.98
CA ALA A 541 -4.01 -14.03 23.77
C ALA A 541 -3.21 -12.72 23.73
N ILE A 542 -3.49 -11.80 22.82
CA ILE A 542 -2.85 -10.49 22.77
C ILE A 542 -3.32 -9.68 23.99
N LYS A 543 -2.40 -9.37 24.91
CA LYS A 543 -2.70 -8.65 26.16
C LYS A 543 -3.01 -7.19 25.95
N ASN A 544 -2.37 -6.54 24.99
CA ASN A 544 -2.66 -5.14 24.68
C ASN A 544 -4.09 -5.03 24.14
N PRO A 545 -5.01 -4.37 24.85
CA PRO A 545 -6.42 -4.30 24.43
C PRO A 545 -6.65 -3.39 23.23
N LEU A 546 -5.72 -2.48 22.97
CA LEU A 546 -5.85 -1.46 21.92
C LEU A 546 -5.23 -1.93 20.62
N GLY A 547 -5.82 -1.57 19.50
CA GLY A 547 -5.28 -1.87 18.20
C GLY A 547 -6.35 -2.06 17.12
N SER A 548 -5.89 -2.28 15.90
CA SER A 548 -6.74 -2.56 14.74
C SER A 548 -6.07 -3.56 13.82
N TRP A 549 -6.85 -4.50 13.32
CA TRP A 549 -6.42 -5.47 12.32
C TRP A 549 -6.46 -4.85 10.94
N LEU A 550 -5.47 -5.12 10.12
CA LEU A 550 -5.50 -4.70 8.72
C LEU A 550 -6.33 -5.67 7.89
N SER A 551 -7.33 -5.14 7.20
CA SER A 551 -8.11 -5.86 6.21
C SER A 551 -8.07 -5.14 4.87
N PHE A 552 -8.20 -5.89 3.78
CA PHE A 552 -8.29 -5.34 2.43
C PHE A 552 -9.65 -4.71 2.15
N GLU A 553 -9.70 -3.72 1.26
CA GLU A 553 -10.94 -3.10 0.78
C GLU A 553 -11.13 -3.37 -0.71
N PRO A 554 -11.81 -4.46 -1.11
CA PRO A 554 -12.01 -4.81 -2.50
C PRO A 554 -13.13 -4.01 -3.18
N ASP A 555 -14.07 -3.43 -2.41
CA ASP A 555 -15.29 -2.79 -2.95
C ASP A 555 -15.00 -1.44 -3.63
N LEU A 556 -13.75 -0.99 -3.59
CA LEU A 556 -13.29 0.20 -4.30
C LEU A 556 -13.03 -0.06 -5.81
N SER A 557 -13.54 -1.15 -6.35
CA SER A 557 -13.35 -1.60 -7.73
C SER A 557 -13.91 -0.68 -8.82
N LEU A 558 -14.70 0.33 -8.45
CA LEU A 558 -15.33 1.29 -9.39
C LEU A 558 -14.53 2.58 -9.59
N ILE A 559 -13.27 2.58 -9.18
CA ILE A 559 -12.48 3.79 -9.15
C ILE A 559 -11.86 4.04 -10.53
N SER A 560 -12.27 5.12 -11.18
CA SER A 560 -11.41 5.77 -12.15
C SER A 560 -10.15 6.27 -11.44
N THR A 561 -9.04 6.26 -12.10
CA THR A 561 -7.74 6.68 -11.55
C THR A 561 -7.71 8.14 -11.08
N ASP A 562 -8.62 8.98 -11.59
CA ASP A 562 -8.82 10.34 -11.11
C ASP A 562 -9.32 10.41 -9.67
N SER A 563 -9.88 9.31 -9.16
CA SER A 563 -10.47 9.22 -7.82
C SER A 563 -9.54 8.65 -6.74
N ILE A 564 -8.30 8.23 -7.03
CA ILE A 564 -7.37 7.71 -6.00
C ILE A 564 -7.16 8.73 -4.88
N VAL A 565 -6.94 9.97 -5.26
CA VAL A 565 -6.75 11.08 -4.32
C VAL A 565 -8.06 11.36 -3.61
N ASP A 566 -9.18 11.41 -4.32
CA ASP A 566 -10.50 11.67 -3.74
C ASP A 566 -10.91 10.60 -2.74
N ILE A 567 -10.60 9.33 -2.98
CA ILE A 567 -10.86 8.26 -2.02
C ILE A 567 -9.96 8.39 -0.81
N ALA A 568 -8.66 8.60 -1.02
CA ALA A 568 -7.73 8.82 0.08
C ALA A 568 -8.13 10.04 0.92
N THR A 569 -8.77 11.05 0.31
CA THR A 569 -9.21 12.28 0.98
C THR A 569 -10.54 12.13 1.70
N ASN A 570 -11.49 11.42 1.10
CA ASN A 570 -12.86 11.31 1.61
C ASN A 570 -13.01 10.23 2.70
N HIS A 571 -12.07 9.30 2.80
CA HIS A 571 -12.13 8.16 3.71
C HIS A 571 -10.95 8.11 4.68
N ASN A 572 -11.04 8.79 5.80
CA ASN A 572 -10.00 8.82 6.86
C ASN A 572 -9.59 7.43 7.40
N ASN A 573 -10.38 6.39 7.13
CA ASN A 573 -10.14 5.02 7.57
C ASN A 573 -9.56 4.13 6.47
N LEU A 574 -9.24 4.67 5.29
CA LEU A 574 -8.58 3.95 4.21
C LEU A 574 -7.12 4.38 4.09
N TRP A 575 -6.24 3.42 4.02
CA TRP A 575 -4.80 3.65 3.94
C TRP A 575 -4.25 3.05 2.67
N LEU A 576 -3.61 3.88 1.87
CA LEU A 576 -3.00 3.47 0.61
C LEU A 576 -1.64 2.83 0.88
N THR A 577 -1.40 1.65 0.32
CA THR A 577 -0.12 0.95 0.47
C THR A 577 0.22 0.10 -0.75
N VAL A 578 1.48 -0.34 -0.82
CA VAL A 578 1.93 -1.27 -1.86
C VAL A 578 1.53 -2.69 -1.49
N MET A 579 0.71 -3.29 -2.34
CA MET A 579 0.15 -4.63 -2.19
C MET A 579 0.83 -5.68 -3.07
N GLY A 580 1.67 -5.26 -4.02
CA GLY A 580 2.30 -6.16 -4.96
C GLY A 580 3.20 -5.46 -5.95
N TYR A 581 3.65 -6.22 -6.94
CA TYR A 581 4.46 -5.77 -8.07
C TYR A 581 3.90 -6.31 -9.37
N GLN A 582 3.59 -5.41 -10.31
CA GLN A 582 3.17 -5.76 -11.68
C GLN A 582 4.39 -5.91 -12.56
N TYR A 583 4.48 -6.98 -13.32
CA TYR A 583 5.53 -7.16 -14.31
C TYR A 583 5.40 -6.12 -15.43
N LEU A 584 6.50 -5.49 -15.76
CA LEU A 584 6.62 -4.61 -16.92
C LEU A 584 7.31 -5.31 -18.10
N GLU A 585 7.93 -6.43 -17.85
CA GLU A 585 8.62 -7.28 -18.79
C GLU A 585 8.65 -8.72 -18.30
N PRO A 586 8.86 -9.71 -19.15
CA PRO A 586 9.14 -11.08 -18.72
C PRO A 586 10.42 -11.14 -17.87
N SER A 587 10.45 -12.01 -16.87
CA SER A 587 11.66 -12.24 -16.09
C SER A 587 12.71 -12.96 -16.94
N THR A 588 13.91 -12.41 -17.00
CA THR A 588 15.03 -12.96 -17.76
C THR A 588 16.32 -12.89 -16.95
N THR A 589 17.27 -13.78 -17.27
CA THR A 589 18.61 -13.71 -16.67
C THR A 589 19.32 -12.47 -17.20
N LYS A 590 19.71 -11.56 -16.30
CA LYS A 590 20.41 -10.32 -16.62
C LYS A 590 21.73 -10.22 -15.87
N PRO A 591 22.79 -9.68 -16.50
CA PRO A 591 24.02 -9.36 -15.79
C PRO A 591 23.76 -8.46 -14.58
N SER A 592 24.41 -8.74 -13.46
CA SER A 592 24.25 -7.98 -12.20
C SER A 592 22.87 -8.06 -11.55
N SER A 593 22.05 -9.05 -11.88
CA SER A 593 20.87 -9.36 -11.11
C SER A 593 21.26 -9.85 -9.70
N LEU A 594 20.39 -9.59 -8.72
CA LEU A 594 20.62 -10.00 -7.33
C LEU A 594 20.72 -11.53 -7.24
N ARG A 595 21.89 -12.03 -6.81
CA ARG A 595 22.18 -13.48 -6.65
C ARG A 595 21.95 -14.29 -7.91
N ASP A 596 22.15 -13.67 -9.09
CA ASP A 596 21.96 -14.30 -10.40
C ASP A 596 20.53 -14.84 -10.66
N TYR A 597 19.55 -14.42 -9.87
CA TYR A 597 18.16 -14.76 -10.10
C TYR A 597 17.62 -14.10 -11.38
N PRO A 598 16.66 -14.74 -12.07
CA PRO A 598 15.95 -14.09 -13.17
C PRO A 598 15.36 -12.76 -12.70
N HIS A 599 15.54 -11.72 -13.50
CA HIS A 599 15.19 -10.35 -13.15
C HIS A 599 14.06 -9.80 -14.01
N ALA A 600 13.17 -9.05 -13.38
CA ALA A 600 12.16 -8.26 -14.08
C ALA A 600 12.10 -6.83 -13.50
N LEU A 601 11.86 -5.86 -14.38
CA LEU A 601 11.41 -4.54 -13.98
C LEU A 601 9.92 -4.61 -13.64
N VAL A 602 9.53 -3.96 -12.54
CA VAL A 602 8.16 -4.06 -12.01
C VAL A 602 7.63 -2.69 -11.59
N GLU A 603 6.31 -2.52 -11.65
CA GLU A 603 5.62 -1.36 -11.07
C GLU A 603 4.95 -1.76 -9.75
N ASN A 604 4.90 -0.83 -8.81
CA ASN A 604 4.19 -1.03 -7.55
C ASN A 604 2.67 -1.15 -7.81
N ILE A 605 2.08 -2.23 -7.36
CA ILE A 605 0.62 -2.37 -7.27
C ILE A 605 0.17 -1.71 -5.98
N LEU A 606 -0.67 -0.69 -6.10
CA LEU A 606 -1.26 0.01 -4.96
C LEU A 606 -2.65 -0.58 -4.64
N GLY A 607 -3.00 -0.56 -3.37
CA GLY A 607 -4.32 -0.95 -2.90
C GLY A 607 -4.66 -0.28 -1.58
N PHE A 608 -5.94 -0.27 -1.23
CA PHE A 608 -6.43 0.28 0.02
C PHE A 608 -6.62 -0.80 1.08
N VAL A 609 -6.20 -0.50 2.29
CA VAL A 609 -6.45 -1.29 3.48
C VAL A 609 -7.18 -0.46 4.51
N LYS A 610 -7.96 -1.12 5.35
CA LYS A 610 -8.71 -0.48 6.43
C LYS A 610 -8.48 -1.12 7.78
N PRO A 611 -8.57 -0.35 8.89
CA PRO A 611 -8.54 -0.90 10.23
C PRO A 611 -9.86 -1.60 10.55
N ARG A 612 -9.78 -2.82 11.06
CA ARG A 612 -10.92 -3.64 11.46
C ARG A 612 -10.81 -4.11 12.90
N THR A 613 -11.93 -4.19 13.58
CA THR A 613 -12.06 -4.84 14.89
C THR A 613 -12.65 -6.22 14.69
N VAL A 614 -12.11 -7.22 15.37
CA VAL A 614 -12.64 -8.60 15.31
C VAL A 614 -13.90 -8.69 16.17
N THR A 615 -15.01 -9.10 15.55
CA THR A 615 -16.30 -9.36 16.18
C THR A 615 -16.70 -10.81 15.96
N LYS A 616 -17.78 -11.27 16.58
CA LYS A 616 -18.31 -12.64 16.36
C LYS A 616 -18.71 -12.93 14.91
N SER A 617 -19.05 -11.88 14.15
CA SER A 617 -19.47 -11.98 12.74
C SER A 617 -18.31 -11.76 11.77
N THR A 618 -17.09 -11.50 12.26
CA THR A 618 -15.94 -11.25 11.39
C THR A 618 -15.47 -12.55 10.78
N ASN A 619 -15.42 -12.61 9.45
CA ASN A 619 -14.72 -13.67 8.76
C ASN A 619 -13.21 -13.48 8.99
N LEU A 620 -12.58 -14.39 9.74
CA LEU A 620 -11.17 -14.27 10.09
C LEU A 620 -10.25 -14.43 8.86
N ASP A 621 -10.69 -15.11 7.81
CA ASP A 621 -9.92 -15.24 6.58
C ASP A 621 -9.70 -13.88 5.86
N ASP A 622 -10.53 -12.87 6.13
CA ASP A 622 -10.33 -11.50 5.62
C ASP A 622 -9.12 -10.79 6.26
N LEU A 623 -8.63 -11.29 7.38
CA LEU A 623 -7.49 -10.72 8.11
C LEU A 623 -6.16 -11.39 7.76
N PHE A 624 -6.22 -12.62 7.23
CA PHE A 624 -5.04 -13.41 6.91
C PHE A 624 -4.59 -13.19 5.48
N TRP A 625 -3.45 -12.57 5.32
CA TRP A 625 -2.80 -12.23 4.05
C TRP A 625 -1.98 -13.39 3.53
N ARG A 626 -2.10 -13.65 2.24
CA ARG A 626 -1.33 -14.66 1.53
C ARG A 626 -0.60 -14.05 0.34
N TYR A 627 0.65 -14.42 0.17
CA TYR A 627 1.41 -14.12 -1.04
C TYR A 627 0.89 -14.96 -2.21
N GLN A 628 0.67 -14.31 -3.33
CA GLN A 628 0.18 -14.95 -4.55
C GLN A 628 1.01 -14.53 -5.74
N ILE A 629 1.28 -15.50 -6.61
CA ILE A 629 1.92 -15.30 -7.90
C ILE A 629 0.82 -15.38 -8.95
N GLN A 630 0.73 -14.34 -9.77
CA GLN A 630 -0.29 -14.17 -10.77
C GLN A 630 0.35 -13.91 -12.14
N PRO A 631 -0.33 -14.12 -13.25
CA PRO A 631 0.23 -13.82 -14.59
C PRO A 631 0.66 -12.35 -14.75
N PHE A 632 0.01 -11.43 -14.06
CA PHE A 632 0.36 -10.01 -14.10
C PHE A 632 1.49 -9.60 -13.15
N GLY A 633 1.89 -10.46 -12.21
CA GLY A 633 2.88 -10.12 -11.19
C GLY A 633 2.72 -10.88 -9.88
N VAL A 634 3.18 -10.29 -8.79
CA VAL A 634 3.04 -10.85 -7.44
C VAL A 634 2.25 -9.90 -6.55
N CYS A 635 1.41 -10.45 -5.68
CA CYS A 635 0.60 -9.62 -4.79
C CYS A 635 0.27 -10.32 -3.46
N LEU A 636 -0.19 -9.51 -2.51
CA LEU A 636 -0.77 -9.97 -1.25
C LEU A 636 -2.27 -9.79 -1.29
N LEU A 637 -2.99 -10.85 -1.04
CA LEU A 637 -4.45 -10.84 -0.93
C LEU A 637 -4.89 -11.57 0.34
N PRO A 638 -6.05 -11.21 0.93
CA PRO A 638 -6.66 -11.99 1.97
C PRO A 638 -7.00 -13.41 1.50
N ARG A 639 -6.99 -14.37 2.42
CA ARG A 639 -7.35 -15.76 2.13
C ARG A 639 -8.80 -15.93 1.64
N SER A 640 -9.67 -14.99 1.96
CA SER A 640 -11.07 -14.97 1.49
C SER A 640 -11.20 -14.62 0.00
N ILE A 641 -10.18 -14.00 -0.59
CA ILE A 641 -10.15 -13.67 -2.03
C ILE A 641 -9.33 -14.76 -2.74
N LYS A 642 -9.98 -15.43 -3.70
CA LYS A 642 -9.39 -16.52 -4.50
C LYS A 642 -8.68 -15.97 -5.74
#